data_d5dc0c702ed561234db9e40672506261
#
_entry.id   d5dc0c702ed561234db9e40672506261
#
_cell.length_a   1.000
_cell.length_b   1.000
_cell.length_c   1.000
_cell.angle_alpha   90.00
_cell.angle_beta   90.00
_cell.angle_gamma   90.00
#
_symmetry.space_group_name_H-M   'P 1'
#
loop_
_entity.id
_entity.type
_entity.pdbx_description
1 polymer ?
#
loop_
_entity_poly.entity_id
_entity_poly.type
_entity_poly.pdbx_seq_one_letter_code
_entity_poly.pdbx_strand_id
1 'polypeptide(L)'
;MRWTAMLALAVAICLMASATQGGEPLGSDAFSGEYASAWMPMEGSGPAAPATHRTPDGKPAVALQFDMASLGARAYWDRQISLDLSRYTRIAFWAKAEGDLSAVGHCSLYLHSGDGWYATSFGLPDQGWQRVVIDRSDFGVEGTPAGWGSIDTVRVAFWKGQPRQAVVWLGGLEATTSEVVVVRNTRAGREGAGYVRGMVEMLARAGLDAGTVDDVDVEAGVLEGKRIAIYPLNPSLSDKELEALEAFLGAGGKVVVCYSLSPRLAALVGAESLGRQASEYPGQFARMRALPGAPPGMPEEARQSSWNIEKVRPAGRGARVVAQWLDASGKDTGYPAIVLSDAGAYLSHVLLDDDPTNKQRLVQALLGHLDAGLWEEMARNTMAHVGPVARWASFADAEAGIREAAVSAGRLAAIEADLARARQRQAEAEACLQEGRYREAVAIAFQVRDQLLDIYARSQPARAGEFRAGWCHSGFGVTGLTWDETIRRLKENGFNAIVVNAMRAGIGDYQSKLLPVRDRVATEGDQIALAVAAGKKYGIEVHIWKVNWNLGGAPKEFVEQMRAEGRLQRARDGRETRWLCPSDPRNLALERDSMLEVVRNYDVDGIHFDYIRYDGADNCYCDGCRKRFQDRLGADVAHWPQDVTEGGALYAAYQEFRRENITRLVREVSQEAHRIKPWIKVSAAVFGNWPQCREDVGQDWGLWVQEGYLDFVCPMDYTSSNAEFRTRVQVQRDVVGGRIPLYPGVGASAPGLPLGQVIEQIQIARAEGADGFIIFEYQGGVAADFIPSLGKGVTLGGTSAPHNAPALEWQVRQDGKPLHGAAASGRPVEVEAVLTLQGRFRQPPREAWARIAVETLAGRPVQGIGCTRSDEPGAKGVVRLPEGVYRLVARGEVTLGDGTRQAFVARGPFLRVGEGA
;
A
#
# COMPACT_ATOMS: atom_id res chain seq x y z
N MET A 1 14.66 -7.00 -1.34
CA MET A 1 15.75 -6.19 -0.82
C MET A 1 16.46 -5.30 -1.86
N ARG A 2 15.91 -5.05 -3.04
CA ARG A 2 16.59 -4.25 -4.09
C ARG A 2 15.79 -3.01 -4.56
N TRP A 3 14.77 -2.54 -3.83
CA TRP A 3 13.81 -1.58 -4.37
C TRP A 3 13.28 -0.48 -3.44
N THR A 4 13.76 -0.37 -2.21
CA THR A 4 13.71 0.90 -1.48
C THR A 4 14.51 2.00 -2.18
N ALA A 5 15.38 1.60 -3.11
CA ALA A 5 16.20 2.50 -3.92
C ALA A 5 15.46 3.22 -5.05
N MET A 6 14.31 2.73 -5.57
CA MET A 6 13.63 3.43 -6.67
C MET A 6 12.55 4.43 -6.24
N LEU A 7 11.96 4.29 -5.06
CA LEU A 7 11.18 5.42 -4.49
C LEU A 7 12.13 6.50 -3.95
N ALA A 8 13.26 6.10 -3.35
CA ALA A 8 14.36 7.01 -3.09
C ALA A 8 14.96 7.59 -4.39
N LEU A 9 14.92 6.86 -5.52
CA LEU A 9 15.41 7.38 -6.81
C LEU A 9 14.42 8.36 -7.45
N ALA A 10 13.11 8.16 -7.33
CA ALA A 10 12.12 9.15 -7.77
C ALA A 10 12.15 10.42 -6.87
N VAL A 11 12.31 10.26 -5.57
CA VAL A 11 12.53 11.37 -4.63
C VAL A 11 13.96 11.93 -4.77
N ALA A 12 14.99 11.09 -5.02
CA ALA A 12 16.36 11.54 -5.23
C ALA A 12 16.56 12.21 -6.59
N ILE A 13 15.81 11.87 -7.63
CA ILE A 13 15.82 12.61 -8.91
C ILE A 13 15.14 13.98 -8.75
N CYS A 14 14.09 14.10 -7.91
CA CYS A 14 13.57 15.41 -7.48
C CYS A 14 14.61 16.29 -6.79
N LEU A 15 15.49 15.66 -6.01
CA LEU A 15 16.54 16.36 -5.26
C LEU A 15 17.81 16.61 -6.08
N MET A 16 18.02 15.93 -7.22
CA MET A 16 19.18 16.22 -8.09
C MET A 16 19.03 17.51 -8.91
N ALA A 17 17.82 18.00 -9.13
CA ALA A 17 17.62 19.31 -9.81
C ALA A 17 17.89 20.50 -8.87
N SER A 18 17.83 20.33 -7.54
CA SER A 18 18.23 21.35 -6.55
C SER A 18 19.71 21.22 -6.10
N ALA A 19 20.48 20.31 -6.68
CA ALA A 19 21.86 20.00 -6.28
C ALA A 19 22.91 21.08 -6.65
N THR A 20 22.51 22.29 -7.01
CA THR A 20 23.43 23.42 -7.21
C THR A 20 23.55 24.36 -6.00
N GLN A 21 22.76 24.17 -4.92
CA GLN A 21 23.04 24.80 -3.64
C GLN A 21 23.82 23.81 -2.78
N GLY A 22 25.15 23.95 -2.74
CA GLY A 22 25.99 23.18 -1.83
C GLY A 22 25.53 23.44 -0.39
N GLY A 23 25.13 22.38 0.33
CA GLY A 23 24.84 22.47 1.74
C GLY A 23 26.09 22.97 2.50
N GLU A 24 25.90 23.72 3.58
CA GLU A 24 27.01 24.08 4.45
C GLU A 24 27.63 22.81 5.04
N PRO A 25 28.95 22.59 4.92
CA PRO A 25 29.59 21.46 5.55
C PRO A 25 29.44 21.60 7.06
N LEU A 26 28.83 20.61 7.68
CA LEU A 26 28.76 20.52 9.15
C LEU A 26 30.17 20.48 9.72
N GLY A 27 30.53 21.42 10.55
CA GLY A 27 31.84 21.87 11.04
C GLY A 27 32.92 20.86 11.46
N SER A 28 32.77 19.61 11.30
CA SER A 28 33.68 18.51 11.08
C SER A 28 32.84 17.40 10.43
N ASP A 29 32.95 17.22 9.12
CA ASP A 29 32.23 16.18 8.41
C ASP A 29 32.33 14.83 9.14
N ALA A 30 31.23 14.42 9.77
CA ALA A 30 31.23 13.22 10.61
C ALA A 30 31.58 11.96 9.82
N PHE A 31 31.34 11.95 8.51
CA PHE A 31 31.65 10.84 7.64
C PHE A 31 32.97 10.99 6.89
N SER A 32 33.78 11.99 7.21
CA SER A 32 35.12 12.11 6.62
C SER A 32 36.04 10.98 7.08
N GLY A 33 36.76 10.37 6.16
CA GLY A 33 37.76 9.36 6.44
C GLY A 33 38.92 9.86 7.32
N GLU A 34 39.15 11.17 7.38
CA GLU A 34 40.16 11.80 8.25
C GLU A 34 39.85 11.53 9.73
N TYR A 35 38.57 11.29 10.07
CA TYR A 35 38.12 11.01 11.42
C TYR A 35 37.71 9.55 11.63
N ALA A 36 38.17 8.62 10.76
CA ALA A 36 37.81 7.21 10.88
C ALA A 36 38.13 6.62 12.26
N SER A 37 39.24 7.03 12.87
CA SER A 37 39.62 6.56 14.22
C SER A 37 38.71 7.07 15.35
N ALA A 38 37.88 8.08 15.09
CA ALA A 38 36.91 8.59 16.07
C ALA A 38 35.59 7.81 16.07
N TRP A 39 35.40 6.87 15.14
CA TRP A 39 34.24 5.98 15.12
C TRP A 39 34.51 4.79 16.05
N MET A 40 33.76 4.68 17.11
CA MET A 40 33.86 3.60 18.09
C MET A 40 33.02 2.40 17.63
N PRO A 41 33.64 1.26 17.29
CA PRO A 41 32.89 0.05 16.95
C PRO A 41 32.24 -0.55 18.19
N MET A 42 30.99 -1.00 18.07
CA MET A 42 30.17 -1.54 19.16
C MET A 42 29.77 -2.99 18.86
N GLU A 43 29.52 -3.76 19.93
CA GLU A 43 29.00 -5.15 19.86
C GLU A 43 29.73 -6.07 18.87
N GLY A 44 31.06 -6.00 18.81
CA GLY A 44 31.85 -6.86 17.91
C GLY A 44 31.99 -6.36 16.48
N SER A 45 31.56 -5.14 16.19
CA SER A 45 31.83 -4.47 14.93
C SER A 45 33.33 -4.23 14.74
N GLY A 46 33.84 -4.30 13.51
CA GLY A 46 35.24 -4.02 13.19
C GLY A 46 35.61 -2.53 13.30
N PRO A 47 36.89 -2.19 13.33
CA PRO A 47 37.31 -0.80 13.33
C PRO A 47 36.91 -0.08 12.05
N ALA A 48 36.50 1.18 12.16
CA ALA A 48 36.32 2.03 11.00
C ALA A 48 37.69 2.41 10.38
N ALA A 49 37.74 2.60 9.08
CA ALA A 49 38.96 2.94 8.35
C ALA A 49 38.69 4.09 7.35
N PRO A 50 39.71 4.85 6.96
CA PRO A 50 39.58 5.75 5.80
C PRO A 50 39.22 4.96 4.53
N ALA A 51 38.21 5.45 3.80
CA ALA A 51 37.83 4.79 2.55
C ALA A 51 38.92 4.97 1.47
N THR A 52 39.05 3.96 0.63
CA THR A 52 39.98 4.03 -0.55
C THR A 52 39.42 4.91 -1.66
N HIS A 53 38.10 5.19 -1.65
CA HIS A 53 37.41 5.99 -2.65
C HIS A 53 36.89 7.29 -2.03
N ARG A 54 36.93 8.36 -2.83
CA ARG A 54 36.28 9.61 -2.50
C ARG A 54 34.85 9.64 -3.00
N THR A 55 34.04 10.46 -2.37
CA THR A 55 32.67 10.75 -2.83
C THR A 55 32.69 11.40 -4.23
N PRO A 56 31.56 11.43 -4.98
CA PRO A 56 31.47 12.10 -6.29
C PRO A 56 31.84 13.58 -6.28
N ASP A 57 31.63 14.28 -5.14
CA ASP A 57 32.03 15.66 -4.93
C ASP A 57 33.47 15.82 -4.36
N GLY A 58 34.26 14.73 -4.36
CA GLY A 58 35.68 14.72 -4.03
C GLY A 58 35.99 14.67 -2.52
N LYS A 59 35.02 14.55 -1.64
CA LYS A 59 35.23 14.48 -0.18
C LYS A 59 35.80 13.12 0.25
N PRO A 60 36.62 13.08 1.32
CA PRO A 60 37.04 11.82 1.91
C PRO A 60 35.87 11.10 2.59
N ALA A 61 35.87 9.77 2.59
CA ALA A 61 34.81 8.96 3.17
C ALA A 61 35.37 7.99 4.24
N VAL A 62 34.51 7.52 5.14
CA VAL A 62 34.80 6.47 6.10
C VAL A 62 34.30 5.12 5.58
N ALA A 63 35.09 4.06 5.79
CA ALA A 63 34.75 2.68 5.50
C ALA A 63 34.36 1.94 6.78
N LEU A 64 33.20 1.31 6.77
CA LEU A 64 32.62 0.51 7.84
C LEU A 64 32.51 -0.92 7.35
N GLN A 65 33.39 -1.80 7.84
CA GLN A 65 33.44 -3.20 7.44
C GLN A 65 32.86 -4.10 8.53
N PHE A 66 32.08 -5.09 8.16
CA PHE A 66 31.45 -6.01 9.10
C PHE A 66 31.21 -7.40 8.53
N ASP A 67 31.17 -8.38 9.43
CA ASP A 67 30.79 -9.77 9.12
C ASP A 67 29.56 -10.18 9.95
N MET A 68 28.43 -10.27 9.29
CA MET A 68 27.15 -10.62 9.95
C MET A 68 27.12 -12.08 10.42
N ALA A 69 28.09 -12.95 10.02
CA ALA A 69 28.17 -14.31 10.55
C ALA A 69 28.58 -14.30 12.04
N SER A 70 29.40 -13.33 12.44
CA SER A 70 29.92 -13.23 13.81
C SER A 70 29.07 -12.36 14.74
N LEU A 71 28.06 -11.65 14.21
CA LEU A 71 27.25 -10.69 14.97
C LEU A 71 25.87 -11.24 15.33
N GLY A 72 25.35 -10.84 16.49
CA GLY A 72 24.03 -11.22 16.96
C GLY A 72 22.89 -10.60 16.15
N ALA A 73 22.72 -9.27 16.27
CA ALA A 73 21.61 -8.54 15.66
C ALA A 73 22.02 -7.48 14.63
N ARG A 74 23.13 -6.80 14.84
CA ARG A 74 23.57 -5.67 14.01
C ARG A 74 25.08 -5.38 14.16
N ALA A 75 25.65 -4.67 13.18
CA ALA A 75 26.91 -3.95 13.28
C ALA A 75 26.61 -2.47 13.46
N TYR A 76 27.26 -1.78 14.40
CA TYR A 76 27.09 -0.35 14.55
C TYR A 76 28.30 0.37 15.14
N TRP A 77 28.39 1.65 14.86
CA TRP A 77 29.47 2.54 15.28
C TRP A 77 28.88 3.83 15.80
N ASP A 78 29.46 4.32 16.88
CA ASP A 78 29.15 5.61 17.46
C ASP A 78 30.29 6.59 17.22
N ARG A 79 29.94 7.83 16.92
CA ARG A 79 30.89 8.94 16.89
C ARG A 79 30.37 10.08 17.72
N GLN A 80 31.16 10.50 18.73
CA GLN A 80 30.87 11.72 19.48
C GLN A 80 31.16 12.95 18.62
N ILE A 81 30.26 13.91 18.66
CA ILE A 81 30.27 15.11 17.84
C ILE A 81 29.54 16.23 18.60
N SER A 82 29.67 17.46 18.17
CA SER A 82 28.84 18.57 18.67
C SER A 82 28.26 19.27 17.45
N LEU A 83 26.95 19.12 17.22
CA LEU A 83 26.25 19.71 16.09
C LEU A 83 25.01 20.47 16.56
N ASP A 84 24.84 21.68 16.05
CA ASP A 84 23.59 22.43 16.11
C ASP A 84 22.87 22.30 14.77
N LEU A 85 21.82 21.49 14.75
CA LEU A 85 20.97 21.27 13.57
C LEU A 85 19.64 22.03 13.66
N SER A 86 19.46 22.93 14.65
CA SER A 86 18.18 23.63 14.91
C SER A 86 17.68 24.45 13.69
N ARG A 87 18.58 25.01 12.91
CA ARG A 87 18.27 25.84 11.74
C ARG A 87 18.12 25.06 10.42
N TYR A 88 18.49 23.78 10.41
CA TYR A 88 18.48 22.95 9.21
C TYR A 88 17.24 22.07 9.18
N THR A 89 16.77 21.77 7.98
CA THR A 89 15.57 20.95 7.77
C THR A 89 15.90 19.55 7.31
N ARG A 90 17.11 19.34 6.76
CA ARG A 90 17.56 18.07 6.19
C ARG A 90 19.00 17.77 6.46
N ILE A 91 19.33 16.47 6.40
CA ILE A 91 20.68 15.95 6.42
C ILE A 91 20.93 15.19 5.12
N ALA A 92 22.10 15.36 4.51
CA ALA A 92 22.48 14.64 3.31
C ALA A 92 23.90 14.07 3.44
N PHE A 93 24.15 12.92 2.83
CA PHE A 93 25.46 12.30 2.74
C PHE A 93 25.54 11.34 1.56
N TRP A 94 26.75 10.98 1.17
CA TRP A 94 26.98 9.95 0.18
C TRP A 94 27.15 8.58 0.82
N ALA A 95 26.50 7.55 0.27
CA ALA A 95 26.64 6.17 0.66
C ALA A 95 27.06 5.31 -0.56
N LYS A 96 27.94 4.35 -0.33
CA LYS A 96 28.34 3.33 -1.29
C LYS A 96 28.49 2.00 -0.54
N ALA A 97 28.11 0.90 -1.17
CA ALA A 97 28.27 -0.41 -0.57
C ALA A 97 28.93 -1.39 -1.56
N GLU A 98 29.74 -2.31 -1.03
CA GLU A 98 30.34 -3.41 -1.77
C GLU A 98 30.26 -4.71 -0.97
N GLY A 99 30.32 -5.83 -1.69
CA GLY A 99 30.15 -7.16 -1.13
C GLY A 99 28.74 -7.69 -1.33
N ASP A 100 28.33 -8.63 -0.51
CA ASP A 100 27.00 -9.22 -0.59
C ASP A 100 25.99 -8.39 0.25
N LEU A 101 25.23 -7.53 -0.43
CA LEU A 101 24.24 -6.64 0.22
C LEU A 101 23.13 -7.40 0.94
N SER A 102 22.96 -8.71 0.72
CA SER A 102 22.06 -9.52 1.52
C SER A 102 22.49 -9.62 3.00
N ALA A 103 23.75 -9.26 3.31
CA ALA A 103 24.22 -9.14 4.69
C ALA A 103 23.43 -8.10 5.50
N VAL A 104 22.87 -7.08 4.85
CA VAL A 104 22.17 -5.96 5.48
C VAL A 104 20.67 -6.13 5.32
N GLY A 105 19.96 -6.26 6.42
CA GLY A 105 18.50 -6.24 6.48
C GLY A 105 17.95 -4.83 6.28
N HIS A 106 18.47 -3.86 7.04
CA HIS A 106 18.23 -2.43 6.84
C HIS A 106 19.35 -1.60 7.47
N CYS A 107 19.44 -0.32 7.07
CA CYS A 107 20.39 0.64 7.62
C CYS A 107 19.66 1.66 8.46
N SER A 108 20.27 2.09 9.55
CA SER A 108 19.72 3.13 10.42
C SER A 108 20.75 4.20 10.73
N LEU A 109 20.30 5.44 10.78
CA LEU A 109 21.04 6.60 11.27
C LEU A 109 20.34 7.08 12.55
N TYR A 110 21.13 7.30 13.60
CA TYR A 110 20.67 7.84 14.87
C TYR A 110 21.47 9.08 15.22
N LEU A 111 20.80 10.06 15.78
CA LEU A 111 21.38 11.28 16.31
C LEU A 111 21.00 11.39 17.79
N HIS A 112 21.96 11.34 18.69
CA HIS A 112 21.74 11.44 20.12
C HIS A 112 21.67 12.90 20.55
N SER A 113 20.78 13.19 21.50
CA SER A 113 20.60 14.51 22.09
C SER A 113 20.04 14.38 23.51
N GLY A 114 20.79 14.73 24.50
CA GLY A 114 20.35 14.65 25.92
C GLY A 114 20.02 13.21 26.34
N ASP A 115 18.77 12.92 26.71
CA ASP A 115 18.33 11.60 27.16
C ASP A 115 17.57 10.81 26.07
N GLY A 116 17.83 11.10 24.79
CA GLY A 116 17.12 10.45 23.70
C GLY A 116 17.80 10.47 22.35
N TRP A 117 17.18 9.85 21.39
CA TRP A 117 17.65 9.69 20.02
C TRP A 117 16.62 10.13 18.99
N TYR A 118 17.08 10.71 17.92
CA TYR A 118 16.36 10.80 16.67
C TYR A 118 16.83 9.63 15.78
N ALA A 119 15.93 8.76 15.35
CA ALA A 119 16.24 7.54 14.63
C ALA A 119 15.52 7.48 13.29
N THR A 120 16.23 7.09 12.23
CA THR A 120 15.67 6.89 10.89
C THR A 120 16.35 5.74 10.17
N SER A 121 15.77 5.31 9.05
CA SER A 121 16.36 4.31 8.15
C SER A 121 16.73 4.92 6.81
N PHE A 122 17.76 4.36 6.17
CA PHE A 122 18.16 4.76 4.83
C PHE A 122 18.51 3.55 3.96
N GLY A 123 18.46 3.73 2.63
CA GLY A 123 18.80 2.69 1.66
C GLY A 123 20.26 2.72 1.26
N LEU A 124 20.80 1.56 0.85
CA LEU A 124 22.12 1.45 0.19
C LEU A 124 21.92 1.25 -1.31
N PRO A 125 22.81 1.83 -2.14
CA PRO A 125 22.77 1.62 -3.58
C PRO A 125 23.22 0.20 -3.96
N ASP A 126 22.64 -0.33 -5.03
CA ASP A 126 23.09 -1.61 -5.61
C ASP A 126 24.49 -1.49 -6.24
N GLN A 127 24.82 -0.33 -6.76
CA GLN A 127 26.13 -0.04 -7.37
C GLN A 127 26.49 1.44 -7.21
N GLY A 128 27.79 1.70 -7.07
CA GLY A 128 28.32 3.07 -7.06
C GLY A 128 27.97 3.89 -5.82
N TRP A 129 28.10 5.20 -5.93
CA TRP A 129 27.73 6.16 -4.90
C TRP A 129 26.29 6.64 -5.09
N GLN A 130 25.53 6.71 -4.01
CA GLN A 130 24.22 7.34 -3.96
C GLN A 130 24.20 8.45 -2.93
N ARG A 131 23.59 9.58 -3.27
CA ARG A 131 23.30 10.63 -2.29
C ARG A 131 22.05 10.23 -1.50
N VAL A 132 22.19 10.14 -0.20
CA VAL A 132 21.09 9.94 0.77
C VAL A 132 20.70 11.32 1.28
N VAL A 133 19.40 11.64 1.23
CA VAL A 133 18.84 12.89 1.77
C VAL A 133 17.69 12.50 2.70
N ILE A 134 17.72 13.02 3.91
CA ILE A 134 16.79 12.68 5.00
C ILE A 134 16.19 13.96 5.55
N ASP A 135 14.87 14.09 5.48
CA ASP A 135 14.15 15.20 6.11
C ASP A 135 13.95 14.93 7.61
N ARG A 136 13.81 15.98 8.41
CA ARG A 136 13.53 15.83 9.84
C ARG A 136 12.25 15.03 10.13
N SER A 137 11.25 15.09 9.25
CA SER A 137 10.02 14.31 9.40
C SER A 137 10.23 12.80 9.34
N ASP A 138 11.36 12.36 8.74
CA ASP A 138 11.69 10.93 8.63
C ASP A 138 12.28 10.35 9.93
N PHE A 139 12.64 11.20 10.88
CA PHE A 139 13.17 10.76 12.14
C PHE A 139 12.06 10.47 13.15
N GLY A 140 12.04 9.24 13.68
CA GLY A 140 11.31 8.87 14.89
C GLY A 140 12.08 9.32 16.14
N VAL A 141 11.39 9.39 17.27
CA VAL A 141 11.96 9.79 18.56
C VAL A 141 11.99 8.56 19.48
N GLU A 142 13.16 8.30 20.09
CA GLU A 142 13.38 7.31 21.14
C GLU A 142 13.87 8.02 22.40
N GLY A 143 13.24 7.77 23.55
CA GLY A 143 13.54 8.51 24.79
C GLY A 143 13.05 9.95 24.76
N THR A 144 13.85 10.87 25.33
CA THR A 144 13.53 12.29 25.47
C THR A 144 14.69 13.15 24.95
N PRO A 145 14.81 13.36 23.62
CA PRO A 145 15.87 14.20 23.06
C PRO A 145 15.79 15.64 23.56
N ALA A 146 16.95 16.27 23.81
CA ALA A 146 17.05 17.66 24.22
C ALA A 146 16.79 18.67 23.09
N GLY A 147 16.64 18.21 21.84
CA GLY A 147 16.40 19.03 20.67
C GLY A 147 17.52 18.94 19.62
N TRP A 148 17.22 19.44 18.44
CA TRP A 148 18.14 19.40 17.29
C TRP A 148 19.37 20.31 17.43
N GLY A 149 19.32 21.27 18.35
CA GLY A 149 20.45 22.16 18.65
C GLY A 149 21.53 21.52 19.51
N SER A 150 21.35 20.31 19.99
CA SER A 150 22.23 19.67 20.98
C SER A 150 22.58 18.23 20.59
N ILE A 151 22.93 17.98 19.33
CA ILE A 151 23.35 16.65 18.88
C ILE A 151 24.79 16.40 19.35
N ASP A 152 24.97 15.34 20.15
CA ASP A 152 26.27 14.98 20.76
C ASP A 152 26.85 13.67 20.22
N THR A 153 26.06 12.82 19.57
CA THR A 153 26.53 11.55 19.03
C THR A 153 25.78 11.21 17.72
N VAL A 154 26.53 10.75 16.74
CA VAL A 154 26.00 10.13 15.50
C VAL A 154 26.25 8.63 15.58
N ARG A 155 25.21 7.82 15.40
CA ARG A 155 25.29 6.36 15.28
C ARG A 155 24.85 5.91 13.89
N VAL A 156 25.64 5.03 13.28
CA VAL A 156 25.25 4.30 12.08
C VAL A 156 25.16 2.83 12.40
N ALA A 157 24.06 2.18 12.01
CA ALA A 157 23.81 0.77 12.26
C ALA A 157 23.37 0.03 10.99
N PHE A 158 23.92 -1.17 10.79
CA PHE A 158 23.53 -2.11 9.75
C PHE A 158 22.94 -3.35 10.44
N TRP A 159 21.64 -3.55 10.27
CA TRP A 159 20.94 -4.64 10.89
C TRP A 159 21.13 -5.93 10.12
N LYS A 160 21.25 -7.04 10.82
CA LYS A 160 21.57 -8.35 10.27
C LYS A 160 20.53 -8.82 9.26
N GLY A 161 21.03 -9.12 8.06
CA GLY A 161 20.33 -9.89 7.04
C GLY A 161 20.88 -11.33 7.00
N GLN A 162 21.50 -11.71 5.90
CA GLN A 162 22.18 -13.01 5.80
C GLN A 162 23.56 -12.97 6.49
N PRO A 163 24.10 -14.13 6.95
CA PRO A 163 25.41 -14.21 7.59
C PRO A 163 26.53 -14.06 6.55
N ARG A 164 26.74 -12.85 6.03
CA ARG A 164 27.70 -12.48 4.98
C ARG A 164 28.50 -11.27 5.39
N GLN A 165 29.58 -10.99 4.65
CA GLN A 165 30.42 -9.81 4.82
C GLN A 165 30.03 -8.70 3.86
N ALA A 166 30.11 -7.45 4.34
CA ALA A 166 29.93 -6.27 3.50
C ALA A 166 30.79 -5.11 4.01
N VAL A 167 31.01 -4.13 3.13
CA VAL A 167 31.63 -2.84 3.45
C VAL A 167 30.70 -1.74 2.99
N VAL A 168 30.46 -0.76 3.87
CA VAL A 168 29.72 0.45 3.52
C VAL A 168 30.63 1.66 3.69
N TRP A 169 30.64 2.52 2.69
CA TRP A 169 31.35 3.80 2.73
C TRP A 169 30.34 4.93 2.85
N LEU A 170 30.63 5.85 3.78
CA LEU A 170 29.85 7.06 4.02
C LEU A 170 30.77 8.26 3.91
N GLY A 171 30.28 9.35 3.31
CA GLY A 171 31.09 10.57 3.18
C GLY A 171 30.24 11.81 2.92
N GLY A 172 30.78 12.98 3.23
CA GLY A 172 30.19 14.26 2.90
C GLY A 172 28.90 14.54 3.65
N LEU A 173 28.90 14.42 4.99
CA LEU A 173 27.73 14.80 5.81
C LEU A 173 27.50 16.32 5.69
N GLU A 174 26.30 16.69 5.25
CA GLU A 174 25.86 18.06 5.04
C GLU A 174 24.50 18.27 5.69
N ALA A 175 24.23 19.49 6.08
CA ALA A 175 22.88 19.94 6.48
C ALA A 175 22.39 21.03 5.52
N THR A 176 21.13 20.99 5.15
CA THR A 176 20.48 21.96 4.27
C THR A 176 19.23 22.53 4.90
N THR A 177 18.83 23.71 4.44
CA THR A 177 17.60 24.36 4.89
C THR A 177 16.73 24.74 3.69
N SER A 178 15.42 24.69 3.88
CA SER A 178 14.44 25.07 2.88
C SER A 178 13.84 26.43 3.22
N GLU A 179 13.46 27.21 2.21
CA GLU A 179 12.78 28.52 2.39
C GLU A 179 11.29 28.34 2.72
N VAL A 180 10.70 27.21 2.31
CA VAL A 180 9.35 26.77 2.69
C VAL A 180 9.49 25.73 3.79
N VAL A 181 8.84 25.94 4.92
CA VAL A 181 8.94 25.02 6.06
C VAL A 181 7.58 24.51 6.52
N VAL A 182 7.55 23.23 6.93
CA VAL A 182 6.39 22.59 7.56
C VAL A 182 6.66 22.47 9.05
N VAL A 183 5.81 23.08 9.86
CA VAL A 183 6.00 23.12 11.32
C VAL A 183 5.37 21.89 11.96
N ARG A 184 6.21 21.08 12.62
CA ARG A 184 5.80 19.91 13.40
C ARG A 184 5.47 20.34 14.82
N ASN A 185 4.27 20.05 15.28
CA ASN A 185 3.90 20.24 16.67
C ASN A 185 4.36 19.05 17.51
N THR A 186 5.45 19.21 18.25
CA THR A 186 6.04 18.17 19.11
C THR A 186 5.17 17.88 20.32
N ARG A 187 4.28 18.80 20.70
CA ARG A 187 3.34 18.70 21.84
C ARG A 187 2.06 17.93 21.50
N ALA A 188 1.76 17.70 20.19
CA ALA A 188 0.52 17.07 19.72
C ALA A 188 0.57 15.54 19.68
N GLY A 189 1.68 14.91 20.06
CA GLY A 189 1.85 13.46 20.01
C GLY A 189 1.98 12.87 18.60
N ARG A 190 1.75 11.56 18.46
CA ARG A 190 2.02 10.82 17.20
C ARG A 190 1.08 11.19 16.04
N GLU A 191 -0.13 11.63 16.30
CA GLU A 191 -1.10 11.97 15.25
C GLU A 191 -0.62 13.14 14.38
N GLY A 192 0.03 14.15 14.98
CA GLY A 192 0.58 15.29 14.25
C GLY A 192 1.69 14.91 13.26
N ALA A 193 2.52 13.94 13.58
CA ALA A 193 3.66 13.55 12.75
C ALA A 193 3.26 13.01 11.36
N GLY A 194 2.14 12.30 11.26
CA GLY A 194 1.64 11.79 9.96
C GLY A 194 1.23 12.91 9.01
N TYR A 195 0.58 13.95 9.49
CA TYR A 195 0.17 15.09 8.66
C TYR A 195 1.35 15.96 8.21
N VAL A 196 2.41 16.05 9.02
CA VAL A 196 3.66 16.75 8.63
C VAL A 196 4.31 16.03 7.45
N ARG A 197 4.53 14.73 7.57
CA ARG A 197 5.11 13.93 6.48
C ARG A 197 4.26 14.00 5.21
N GLY A 198 2.95 13.81 5.30
CA GLY A 198 2.04 13.93 4.16
C GLY A 198 2.09 15.31 3.49
N MET A 199 2.27 16.39 4.27
CA MET A 199 2.43 17.74 3.74
C MET A 199 3.76 17.91 3.01
N VAL A 200 4.88 17.46 3.58
CA VAL A 200 6.21 17.52 2.93
C VAL A 200 6.20 16.74 1.61
N GLU A 201 5.63 15.54 1.60
CA GLU A 201 5.48 14.74 0.39
C GLU A 201 4.59 15.42 -0.67
N MET A 202 3.51 16.08 -0.24
CA MET A 202 2.64 16.84 -1.15
C MET A 202 3.35 18.05 -1.76
N LEU A 203 4.15 18.77 -0.97
CA LEU A 203 4.97 19.90 -1.44
C LEU A 203 6.05 19.41 -2.42
N ALA A 204 6.73 18.32 -2.13
CA ALA A 204 7.68 17.69 -3.06
C ALA A 204 7.02 17.33 -4.40
N ARG A 205 5.82 16.71 -4.36
CA ARG A 205 5.01 16.46 -5.58
C ARG A 205 4.62 17.75 -6.30
N ALA A 206 4.40 18.84 -5.55
CA ALA A 206 4.14 20.17 -6.11
C ALA A 206 5.40 20.85 -6.71
N GLY A 207 6.54 20.20 -6.61
CA GLY A 207 7.81 20.71 -7.12
C GLY A 207 8.47 21.74 -6.22
N LEU A 208 8.14 21.75 -4.93
CA LEU A 208 8.71 22.66 -3.95
C LEU A 208 9.68 21.93 -3.01
N ASP A 209 10.82 22.54 -2.78
CA ASP A 209 11.77 22.12 -1.77
C ASP A 209 11.31 22.61 -0.39
N ALA A 210 10.55 21.80 0.33
CA ALA A 210 10.08 22.12 1.68
C ALA A 210 10.72 21.18 2.70
N GLY A 211 11.03 21.70 3.89
CA GLY A 211 11.62 20.93 4.96
C GLY A 211 10.88 21.08 6.29
N THR A 212 11.09 20.14 7.22
CA THR A 212 10.44 20.16 8.54
C THR A 212 11.24 20.92 9.57
N VAL A 213 10.55 21.74 10.38
CA VAL A 213 11.04 22.36 11.61
C VAL A 213 10.10 22.03 12.77
N ASP A 214 10.60 22.08 13.99
CA ASP A 214 9.77 21.86 15.17
C ASP A 214 9.22 23.17 15.75
N ASP A 215 8.11 23.09 16.49
CA ASP A 215 7.51 24.23 17.20
C ASP A 215 8.52 24.89 18.15
N VAL A 216 9.39 24.14 18.80
CA VAL A 216 10.47 24.67 19.66
C VAL A 216 11.54 25.41 18.86
N ASP A 217 11.82 25.04 17.62
CA ASP A 217 12.72 25.78 16.73
C ASP A 217 12.09 27.10 16.27
N VAL A 218 10.75 27.13 16.09
CA VAL A 218 10.01 28.36 15.80
C VAL A 218 10.16 29.35 16.97
N GLU A 219 10.01 28.89 18.20
CA GLU A 219 10.25 29.69 19.41
C GLU A 219 11.70 30.24 19.50
N ALA A 220 12.65 29.51 18.89
CA ALA A 220 14.06 29.89 18.82
C ALA A 220 14.41 30.78 17.59
N GLY A 221 13.42 31.13 16.76
CA GLY A 221 13.59 32.06 15.64
C GLY A 221 13.97 31.44 14.29
N VAL A 222 13.74 30.15 14.08
CA VAL A 222 14.06 29.44 12.82
C VAL A 222 13.33 29.99 11.59
N LEU A 223 12.24 30.73 11.77
CA LEU A 223 11.48 31.35 10.68
C LEU A 223 12.18 32.57 10.05
N GLU A 224 13.27 33.09 10.66
CA GLU A 224 14.05 34.16 10.05
C GLU A 224 14.60 33.73 8.69
N GLY A 225 14.36 34.53 7.64
CA GLY A 225 14.78 34.25 6.28
C GLY A 225 13.93 33.20 5.54
N LYS A 226 12.90 32.66 6.18
CA LYS A 226 11.93 31.77 5.49
C LYS A 226 10.90 32.61 4.72
N ARG A 227 10.27 31.96 3.72
CA ARG A 227 9.24 32.60 2.87
C ARG A 227 7.85 32.18 3.29
N ILE A 228 7.63 30.87 3.52
CA ILE A 228 6.32 30.35 3.90
C ILE A 228 6.50 29.33 5.05
N ALA A 229 5.66 29.47 6.10
CA ALA A 229 5.51 28.48 7.16
C ALA A 229 4.15 27.79 7.04
N ILE A 230 4.14 26.44 7.09
CA ILE A 230 2.92 25.64 6.92
C ILE A 230 2.67 24.85 8.21
N TYR A 231 1.46 25.00 8.76
CA TYR A 231 1.00 24.36 9.98
C TYR A 231 -0.09 23.31 9.62
N PRO A 232 0.28 22.03 9.38
CA PRO A 232 -0.66 21.02 8.90
C PRO A 232 -1.64 20.53 9.96
N LEU A 233 -1.20 20.46 11.23
CA LEU A 233 -2.02 20.14 12.41
C LEU A 233 -1.30 20.57 13.69
N ASN A 234 -1.56 21.76 14.18
CA ASN A 234 -0.89 22.34 15.33
C ASN A 234 -1.90 22.79 16.38
N PRO A 235 -2.47 21.87 17.20
CA PRO A 235 -3.54 22.19 18.14
C PRO A 235 -3.08 23.00 19.36
N SER A 236 -1.77 23.06 19.63
CA SER A 236 -1.21 23.65 20.85
C SER A 236 0.00 24.50 20.48
N LEU A 237 -0.23 25.76 20.12
CA LEU A 237 0.83 26.75 19.92
C LEU A 237 1.12 27.46 21.25
N SER A 238 2.39 27.67 21.57
CA SER A 238 2.78 28.49 22.71
C SER A 238 2.68 29.98 22.38
N ASP A 239 2.70 30.82 23.42
CA ASP A 239 2.72 32.29 23.21
C ASP A 239 4.00 32.71 22.49
N LYS A 240 5.15 32.10 22.79
CA LYS A 240 6.43 32.38 22.10
C LYS A 240 6.40 32.00 20.62
N GLU A 241 5.79 30.86 20.30
CA GLU A 241 5.62 30.43 18.91
C GLU A 241 4.72 31.42 18.14
N LEU A 242 3.63 31.88 18.76
CA LEU A 242 2.75 32.90 18.17
C LEU A 242 3.44 34.27 18.02
N GLU A 243 4.28 34.67 18.97
CA GLU A 243 5.10 35.91 18.88
C GLU A 243 6.11 35.80 17.71
N ALA A 244 6.79 34.65 17.58
CA ALA A 244 7.70 34.40 16.47
C ALA A 244 6.98 34.43 15.12
N LEU A 245 5.77 33.86 15.05
CA LEU A 245 4.94 33.87 13.86
C LEU A 245 4.45 35.30 13.51
N GLU A 246 4.06 36.10 14.49
CA GLU A 246 3.72 37.53 14.30
C GLU A 246 4.92 38.33 13.74
N ALA A 247 6.10 38.13 14.29
CA ALA A 247 7.32 38.76 13.79
C ALA A 247 7.64 38.35 12.34
N PHE A 248 7.51 37.05 12.04
CA PHE A 248 7.69 36.47 10.71
C PHE A 248 6.72 37.08 9.68
N LEU A 249 5.43 37.19 10.00
CA LEU A 249 4.42 37.80 9.14
C LEU A 249 4.69 39.31 8.99
N GLY A 250 5.11 40.00 10.06
CA GLY A 250 5.51 41.41 10.03
C GLY A 250 6.73 41.68 9.15
N ALA A 251 7.64 40.73 8.98
CA ALA A 251 8.77 40.75 8.07
C ALA A 251 8.39 40.41 6.60
N GLY A 252 7.14 40.09 6.32
CA GLY A 252 6.66 39.77 4.96
C GLY A 252 6.52 38.27 4.66
N GLY A 253 6.84 37.42 5.62
CA GLY A 253 6.60 35.95 5.52
C GLY A 253 5.12 35.63 5.34
N LYS A 254 4.81 34.43 4.91
CA LYS A 254 3.44 33.96 4.68
C LYS A 254 3.18 32.67 5.47
N VAL A 255 1.91 32.45 5.83
CA VAL A 255 1.53 31.27 6.61
C VAL A 255 0.37 30.50 5.96
N VAL A 256 0.45 29.18 6.00
CA VAL A 256 -0.68 28.28 5.66
C VAL A 256 -1.01 27.46 6.90
N VAL A 257 -2.26 27.53 7.34
CA VAL A 257 -2.73 26.82 8.54
C VAL A 257 -3.86 25.88 8.17
N CYS A 258 -3.78 24.64 8.64
CA CYS A 258 -4.83 23.66 8.45
C CYS A 258 -5.50 23.30 9.79
N TYR A 259 -6.82 23.30 9.78
CA TYR A 259 -7.74 22.81 10.80
C TYR A 259 -7.65 23.49 12.18
N SER A 260 -6.54 23.30 12.93
CA SER A 260 -6.44 23.80 14.29
C SER A 260 -6.28 25.32 14.33
N LEU A 261 -7.19 26.01 15.02
CA LEU A 261 -7.27 27.46 15.01
C LEU A 261 -7.54 28.02 16.42
N SER A 262 -6.51 28.61 17.03
CA SER A 262 -6.71 29.43 18.24
C SER A 262 -7.17 30.83 17.86
N PRO A 263 -7.82 31.59 18.77
CA PRO A 263 -8.27 32.96 18.46
C PRO A 263 -7.16 33.89 17.96
N ARG A 264 -5.96 33.80 18.53
CA ARG A 264 -4.80 34.61 18.14
C ARG A 264 -4.29 34.20 16.75
N LEU A 265 -4.16 32.89 16.50
CA LEU A 265 -3.78 32.38 15.19
C LEU A 265 -4.82 32.72 14.12
N ALA A 266 -6.12 32.64 14.45
CA ALA A 266 -7.21 33.01 13.56
C ALA A 266 -7.08 34.46 13.08
N ALA A 267 -6.80 35.39 13.98
CA ALA A 267 -6.59 36.79 13.64
C ALA A 267 -5.39 36.98 12.69
N LEU A 268 -4.31 36.21 12.87
CA LEU A 268 -3.11 36.26 12.03
C LEU A 268 -3.37 35.81 10.60
N VAL A 269 -4.17 34.73 10.42
CA VAL A 269 -4.47 34.19 9.07
C VAL A 269 -5.69 34.82 8.40
N GLY A 270 -6.32 35.79 9.02
CA GLY A 270 -7.48 36.49 8.48
C GLY A 270 -8.77 35.64 8.53
N ALA A 271 -8.94 34.83 9.53
CA ALA A 271 -10.13 34.02 9.77
C ALA A 271 -10.69 34.23 11.18
N GLU A 272 -11.96 33.95 11.38
CA GLU A 272 -12.61 33.88 12.69
C GLU A 272 -13.22 32.51 12.84
N SER A 273 -12.83 31.80 13.92
CA SER A 273 -13.40 30.48 14.25
C SER A 273 -14.84 30.61 14.77
N LEU A 274 -15.72 29.78 14.25
CA LEU A 274 -17.10 29.59 14.70
C LEU A 274 -17.31 28.22 15.37
N GLY A 275 -16.20 27.52 15.68
CA GLY A 275 -16.17 26.22 16.34
C GLY A 275 -16.28 25.03 15.39
N ARG A 276 -16.05 23.84 15.93
CA ARG A 276 -16.03 22.59 15.18
C ARG A 276 -17.42 22.13 14.74
N GLN A 277 -17.45 21.48 13.58
CA GLN A 277 -18.64 20.84 13.02
C GLN A 277 -18.27 19.40 12.60
N ALA A 278 -18.79 18.41 13.30
CA ALA A 278 -18.75 17.02 12.83
C ALA A 278 -19.70 16.85 11.62
N SER A 279 -19.40 15.93 10.73
CA SER A 279 -20.33 15.60 9.65
C SER A 279 -21.65 15.04 10.21
N GLU A 280 -22.76 15.56 9.72
CA GLU A 280 -24.11 15.14 10.10
C GLU A 280 -24.55 13.87 9.36
N TYR A 281 -23.93 13.64 8.20
CA TYR A 281 -24.14 12.45 7.38
C TYR A 281 -22.86 12.08 6.63
N PRO A 282 -22.68 10.81 6.27
CA PRO A 282 -21.50 10.35 5.53
C PRO A 282 -21.31 11.10 4.21
N GLY A 283 -20.10 11.63 3.99
CA GLY A 283 -19.77 12.34 2.76
C GLY A 283 -20.24 13.80 2.72
N GLN A 284 -20.65 14.43 3.83
CA GLN A 284 -21.01 15.85 3.88
C GLN A 284 -19.87 16.75 3.43
N PHE A 285 -18.63 16.44 3.78
CA PHE A 285 -17.45 17.22 3.42
C PHE A 285 -16.55 16.39 2.49
N ALA A 286 -17.07 16.10 1.28
CA ALA A 286 -16.41 15.18 0.36
C ALA A 286 -15.55 15.88 -0.71
N ARG A 287 -15.78 17.16 -0.96
CA ARG A 287 -15.06 17.92 -2.00
C ARG A 287 -14.91 19.38 -1.61
N MET A 288 -13.84 20.00 -2.09
CA MET A 288 -13.60 21.43 -2.04
C MET A 288 -13.75 22.01 -3.46
N ARG A 289 -14.68 22.92 -3.69
CA ARG A 289 -14.87 23.61 -4.98
C ARG A 289 -14.32 25.01 -4.92
N ALA A 290 -13.50 25.36 -5.91
CA ALA A 290 -12.99 26.71 -6.08
C ALA A 290 -14.13 27.70 -6.38
N LEU A 291 -14.05 28.89 -5.79
CA LEU A 291 -15.00 29.98 -5.99
C LEU A 291 -14.43 31.03 -6.93
N PRO A 292 -15.28 31.91 -7.51
CA PRO A 292 -14.82 33.11 -8.23
C PRO A 292 -13.85 33.93 -7.35
N GLY A 293 -12.67 34.27 -7.90
CA GLY A 293 -11.60 34.94 -7.15
C GLY A 293 -10.61 34.00 -6.45
N ALA A 294 -10.71 32.68 -6.65
CA ALA A 294 -9.67 31.74 -6.27
C ALA A 294 -8.36 32.00 -7.04
N PRO A 295 -7.19 31.64 -6.45
CA PRO A 295 -5.91 31.78 -7.14
C PRO A 295 -5.91 31.10 -8.52
N PRO A 296 -5.37 31.76 -9.57
CA PRO A 296 -5.26 31.16 -10.89
C PRO A 296 -4.44 29.86 -10.86
N GLY A 297 -4.94 28.79 -11.52
CA GLY A 297 -4.36 27.46 -11.50
C GLY A 297 -4.93 26.53 -10.43
N MET A 298 -5.76 27.05 -9.53
CA MET A 298 -6.49 26.22 -8.58
C MET A 298 -7.46 25.28 -9.33
N PRO A 299 -7.54 23.98 -8.98
CA PRO A 299 -8.49 23.07 -9.61
C PRO A 299 -9.93 23.49 -9.31
N GLU A 300 -10.84 23.25 -10.24
CA GLU A 300 -12.26 23.54 -10.05
C GLU A 300 -12.81 22.80 -8.83
N GLU A 301 -12.46 21.52 -8.68
CA GLU A 301 -12.77 20.70 -7.51
C GLU A 301 -11.56 19.87 -7.09
N ALA A 302 -11.44 19.63 -5.78
CA ALA A 302 -10.54 18.63 -5.19
C ALA A 302 -11.31 17.77 -4.20
N ARG A 303 -11.18 16.44 -4.30
CA ARG A 303 -11.78 15.52 -3.33
C ARG A 303 -11.07 15.64 -1.98
N GLN A 304 -11.84 15.49 -0.93
CA GLN A 304 -11.36 15.54 0.45
C GLN A 304 -12.36 14.85 1.36
N SER A 305 -12.07 13.64 1.81
CA SER A 305 -12.96 12.82 2.64
C SER A 305 -12.93 13.24 4.12
N SER A 306 -13.36 14.47 4.41
CA SER A 306 -13.36 15.01 5.77
C SER A 306 -14.55 14.53 6.59
N TRP A 307 -14.29 14.19 7.86
CA TRP A 307 -15.32 13.75 8.84
C TRP A 307 -15.79 14.86 9.77
N ASN A 308 -15.08 16.00 9.77
CA ASN A 308 -15.42 17.22 10.49
C ASN A 308 -14.71 18.41 9.85
N ILE A 309 -15.06 19.62 10.28
CA ILE A 309 -14.38 20.86 9.86
C ILE A 309 -14.33 21.83 11.05
N GLU A 310 -13.41 22.78 10.99
CA GLU A 310 -13.52 24.01 11.76
C GLU A 310 -14.35 25.02 10.96
N LYS A 311 -15.51 25.42 11.46
CA LYS A 311 -16.33 26.45 10.82
C LYS A 311 -15.64 27.80 10.94
N VAL A 312 -15.53 28.51 9.84
CA VAL A 312 -14.88 29.82 9.82
C VAL A 312 -15.65 30.82 8.98
N ARG A 313 -15.36 32.10 9.24
CA ARG A 313 -15.67 33.21 8.32
C ARG A 313 -14.42 34.03 8.09
N PRO A 314 -14.31 34.68 6.90
CA PRO A 314 -13.23 35.63 6.66
C PRO A 314 -13.28 36.77 7.68
N ALA A 315 -12.12 37.18 8.18
CA ALA A 315 -11.96 38.28 9.11
C ALA A 315 -10.60 38.98 8.86
N GLY A 316 -10.62 40.27 8.76
CA GLY A 316 -9.40 41.06 8.53
C GLY A 316 -9.19 41.48 7.07
N ARG A 317 -8.00 42.09 6.83
CA ARG A 317 -7.68 42.74 5.55
C ARG A 317 -7.46 41.69 4.45
N GLY A 318 -8.11 41.89 3.29
CA GLY A 318 -7.97 41.01 2.13
C GLY A 318 -8.60 39.62 2.28
N ALA A 319 -9.17 39.30 3.44
CA ALA A 319 -9.72 37.98 3.72
C ALA A 319 -10.98 37.66 2.90
N ARG A 320 -10.98 36.53 2.22
CA ARG A 320 -12.09 36.06 1.41
C ARG A 320 -12.14 34.54 1.34
N VAL A 321 -13.33 33.99 1.13
CA VAL A 321 -13.47 32.54 0.85
C VAL A 321 -13.06 32.28 -0.60
N VAL A 322 -12.18 31.34 -0.83
CA VAL A 322 -11.71 30.96 -2.16
C VAL A 322 -12.09 29.52 -2.53
N ALA A 323 -12.54 28.70 -1.55
CA ALA A 323 -13.14 27.41 -1.81
C ALA A 323 -14.22 27.07 -0.79
N GLN A 324 -15.19 26.27 -1.20
CA GLN A 324 -16.37 25.87 -0.42
C GLN A 324 -16.51 24.35 -0.39
N TRP A 325 -17.06 23.81 0.72
CA TRP A 325 -17.34 22.39 0.86
C TRP A 325 -18.58 21.97 0.09
N LEU A 326 -18.42 20.91 -0.70
CA LEU A 326 -19.54 20.16 -1.30
C LEU A 326 -19.65 18.79 -0.64
N ASP A 327 -20.86 18.25 -0.61
CA ASP A 327 -21.10 16.86 -0.24
C ASP A 327 -20.74 15.88 -1.39
N ALA A 328 -20.88 14.59 -1.12
CA ALA A 328 -20.58 13.53 -2.09
C ALA A 328 -21.46 13.59 -3.35
N SER A 329 -22.67 14.16 -3.26
CA SER A 329 -23.56 14.39 -4.40
C SER A 329 -23.20 15.64 -5.22
N GLY A 330 -22.27 16.47 -4.74
CA GLY A 330 -21.90 17.76 -5.35
C GLY A 330 -22.74 18.95 -4.87
N LYS A 331 -23.58 18.74 -3.86
CA LYS A 331 -24.38 19.81 -3.27
C LYS A 331 -23.53 20.68 -2.35
N ASP A 332 -23.73 22.00 -2.46
CA ASP A 332 -23.07 22.96 -1.59
C ASP A 332 -23.57 22.81 -0.13
N THR A 333 -22.61 22.70 0.79
CA THR A 333 -22.88 22.57 2.22
C THR A 333 -23.02 23.90 2.93
N GLY A 334 -22.68 25.02 2.29
CA GLY A 334 -22.67 26.38 2.87
C GLY A 334 -21.44 26.67 3.75
N TYR A 335 -20.48 25.75 3.86
CA TYR A 335 -19.30 25.93 4.72
C TYR A 335 -18.04 26.27 3.92
N PRO A 336 -17.28 27.33 4.30
CA PRO A 336 -15.98 27.63 3.71
C PRO A 336 -15.00 26.49 3.89
N ALA A 337 -14.32 26.09 2.80
CA ALA A 337 -13.23 25.14 2.83
C ALA A 337 -11.88 25.83 2.98
N ILE A 338 -11.68 26.96 2.25
CA ILE A 338 -10.42 27.71 2.27
C ILE A 338 -10.73 29.20 2.35
N VAL A 339 -10.07 29.87 3.31
CA VAL A 339 -10.01 31.33 3.44
C VAL A 339 -8.61 31.77 3.05
N LEU A 340 -8.50 32.79 2.19
CA LEU A 340 -7.26 33.41 1.76
C LEU A 340 -7.22 34.85 2.24
N SER A 341 -6.07 35.32 2.74
CA SER A 341 -5.81 36.68 3.19
C SER A 341 -4.46 37.16 2.67
N ASP A 342 -4.14 38.44 2.96
CA ASP A 342 -2.81 39.00 2.64
C ASP A 342 -1.66 38.32 3.43
N ALA A 343 -1.96 37.75 4.60
CA ALA A 343 -0.99 37.06 5.45
C ALA A 343 -0.78 35.58 5.07
N GLY A 344 -1.79 34.95 4.46
CA GLY A 344 -1.68 33.53 4.16
C GLY A 344 -3.01 32.88 3.81
N ALA A 345 -3.08 31.55 4.00
CA ALA A 345 -4.27 30.76 3.74
C ALA A 345 -4.64 29.90 4.95
N TYR A 346 -5.94 29.74 5.17
CA TYR A 346 -6.50 28.83 6.16
C TYR A 346 -7.36 27.77 5.48
N LEU A 347 -7.09 26.50 5.77
CA LEU A 347 -7.87 25.34 5.33
C LEU A 347 -8.66 24.80 6.53
N SER A 348 -9.98 24.67 6.41
CA SER A 348 -10.87 24.31 7.51
C SER A 348 -10.80 22.84 7.95
N HIS A 349 -9.96 22.04 7.31
CA HIS A 349 -9.57 20.67 7.71
C HIS A 349 -8.10 20.41 7.38
N VAL A 350 -7.51 19.37 7.97
CA VAL A 350 -6.20 18.86 7.55
C VAL A 350 -6.26 18.42 6.08
N LEU A 351 -5.19 18.60 5.34
CA LEU A 351 -5.16 18.21 3.94
C LEU A 351 -4.82 16.72 3.84
N LEU A 352 -5.80 15.92 3.36
CA LEU A 352 -5.67 14.47 3.17
C LEU A 352 -5.06 14.15 1.79
N ASP A 353 -4.60 12.93 1.58
CA ASP A 353 -3.96 12.50 0.31
C ASP A 353 -4.91 11.71 -0.62
N ASP A 354 -6.20 11.98 -0.56
CA ASP A 354 -7.24 11.25 -1.31
C ASP A 354 -7.55 11.83 -2.71
N ASP A 355 -6.83 12.86 -3.17
CA ASP A 355 -6.85 13.39 -4.52
C ASP A 355 -5.52 14.06 -4.86
N PRO A 356 -4.42 13.28 -4.98
CA PRO A 356 -3.08 13.83 -5.02
C PRO A 356 -2.85 14.80 -6.18
N THR A 357 -3.44 14.55 -7.35
CA THR A 357 -3.28 15.41 -8.53
C THR A 357 -3.91 16.78 -8.35
N ASN A 358 -5.18 16.86 -7.92
CA ASN A 358 -5.84 18.14 -7.73
C ASN A 358 -5.31 18.87 -6.50
N LYS A 359 -4.92 18.15 -5.43
CA LYS A 359 -4.29 18.76 -4.25
C LYS A 359 -2.91 19.31 -4.54
N GLN A 360 -2.14 18.69 -5.42
CA GLN A 360 -0.89 19.23 -5.93
C GLN A 360 -1.15 20.59 -6.62
N ARG A 361 -2.14 20.68 -7.54
CA ARG A 361 -2.54 21.93 -8.20
C ARG A 361 -3.03 22.97 -7.20
N LEU A 362 -3.82 22.57 -6.22
CA LEU A 362 -4.35 23.43 -5.16
C LEU A 362 -3.20 24.05 -4.35
N VAL A 363 -2.26 23.24 -3.90
CA VAL A 363 -1.10 23.71 -3.12
C VAL A 363 -0.22 24.64 -3.95
N GLN A 364 0.09 24.30 -5.20
CA GLN A 364 0.84 25.19 -6.12
C GLN A 364 0.14 26.53 -6.33
N ALA A 365 -1.16 26.50 -6.57
CA ALA A 365 -1.92 27.74 -6.79
C ALA A 365 -1.96 28.63 -5.54
N LEU A 366 -2.15 28.04 -4.34
CA LEU A 366 -2.12 28.77 -3.08
C LEU A 366 -0.74 29.35 -2.80
N LEU A 367 0.31 28.53 -2.82
CA LEU A 367 1.68 28.97 -2.47
C LEU A 367 2.24 29.94 -3.51
N GLY A 368 2.04 29.68 -4.80
CA GLY A 368 2.45 30.60 -5.86
C GLY A 368 1.63 31.90 -5.92
N HIS A 369 0.43 31.97 -5.30
CA HIS A 369 -0.31 33.21 -5.08
C HIS A 369 0.25 33.99 -3.89
N LEU A 370 0.61 33.27 -2.79
CA LEU A 370 1.20 33.91 -1.62
C LEU A 370 2.61 34.44 -1.89
N ASP A 371 3.37 33.72 -2.73
CA ASP A 371 4.70 34.13 -3.17
C ASP A 371 4.95 33.69 -4.63
N ALA A 372 4.85 34.69 -5.53
CA ALA A 372 5.02 34.47 -6.97
C ALA A 372 6.43 33.98 -7.36
N GLY A 373 7.46 34.24 -6.55
CA GLY A 373 8.81 33.77 -6.80
C GLY A 373 8.99 32.23 -6.70
N LEU A 374 8.00 31.51 -6.15
CA LEU A 374 8.03 30.04 -6.09
C LEU A 374 7.67 29.38 -7.44
N TRP A 375 7.06 30.12 -8.38
CA TRP A 375 6.62 29.54 -9.66
C TRP A 375 7.76 29.01 -10.52
N GLU A 376 8.94 29.63 -10.47
CA GLU A 376 10.08 29.16 -11.24
C GLU A 376 10.52 27.77 -10.77
N GLU A 377 10.69 27.60 -9.46
CA GLU A 377 11.08 26.34 -8.86
C GLU A 377 10.04 25.27 -9.15
N MET A 378 8.75 25.56 -8.88
CA MET A 378 7.65 24.65 -9.17
C MET A 378 7.61 24.24 -10.63
N ALA A 379 7.83 25.17 -11.56
CA ALA A 379 7.80 24.90 -12.99
C ALA A 379 8.96 23.99 -13.42
N ARG A 380 10.18 24.27 -13.01
CA ARG A 380 11.38 23.45 -13.33
C ARG A 380 11.20 22.02 -12.82
N ASN A 381 10.77 21.89 -11.57
CA ASN A 381 10.59 20.59 -10.94
C ASN A 381 9.37 19.84 -11.52
N THR A 382 8.25 20.52 -11.80
CA THR A 382 7.09 19.88 -12.45
C THR A 382 7.47 19.37 -13.85
N MET A 383 8.22 20.16 -14.63
CA MET A 383 8.69 19.75 -15.97
C MET A 383 9.60 18.53 -15.92
N ALA A 384 10.49 18.42 -14.93
CA ALA A 384 11.34 17.25 -14.74
C ALA A 384 10.51 15.96 -14.45
N HIS A 385 9.26 16.12 -13.98
CA HIS A 385 8.36 15.01 -13.63
C HIS A 385 7.21 14.81 -14.62
N VAL A 386 7.17 15.50 -15.72
CA VAL A 386 6.13 15.30 -16.76
C VAL A 386 6.29 13.94 -17.44
N GLY A 387 7.53 13.52 -17.67
CA GLY A 387 7.84 12.29 -18.38
C GLY A 387 7.67 11.00 -17.59
N PRO A 388 7.99 10.94 -16.30
CA PRO A 388 7.85 9.72 -15.52
C PRO A 388 6.41 9.20 -15.50
N VAL A 389 6.19 8.06 -16.17
CA VAL A 389 4.92 7.31 -16.15
C VAL A 389 5.26 5.88 -15.83
N ALA A 390 4.64 5.34 -14.81
CA ALA A 390 4.91 3.98 -14.35
C ALA A 390 6.42 3.78 -14.04
N ARG A 391 7.10 2.88 -14.77
CA ARG A 391 8.52 2.58 -14.57
C ARG A 391 9.48 3.46 -15.38
N TRP A 392 8.99 4.28 -16.26
CA TRP A 392 9.83 5.10 -17.14
C TRP A 392 10.14 6.46 -16.50
N ALA A 393 11.40 6.84 -16.58
CA ALA A 393 11.90 8.05 -15.94
C ALA A 393 11.86 9.29 -16.84
N SER A 394 11.65 9.11 -18.16
CA SER A 394 11.60 10.21 -19.11
C SER A 394 10.40 10.11 -20.04
N PHE A 395 10.03 11.23 -20.66
CA PHE A 395 9.00 11.26 -21.69
C PHE A 395 9.31 10.30 -22.86
N ALA A 396 10.56 10.28 -23.31
CA ALA A 396 10.96 9.43 -24.43
C ALA A 396 10.86 7.94 -24.09
N ASP A 397 11.28 7.53 -22.88
CA ASP A 397 11.17 6.14 -22.42
C ASP A 397 9.70 5.74 -22.22
N ALA A 398 8.88 6.63 -21.67
CA ALA A 398 7.44 6.41 -21.51
C ALA A 398 6.76 6.23 -22.88
N GLU A 399 7.07 7.10 -23.83
CA GLU A 399 6.54 7.01 -25.19
C GLU A 399 6.94 5.68 -25.88
N ALA A 400 8.21 5.28 -25.78
CA ALA A 400 8.69 4.02 -26.36
C ALA A 400 7.98 2.81 -25.73
N GLY A 401 7.89 2.76 -24.39
CA GLY A 401 7.23 1.66 -23.69
C GLY A 401 5.71 1.62 -23.90
N ILE A 402 5.06 2.76 -24.01
CA ILE A 402 3.64 2.86 -24.37
C ILE A 402 3.40 2.30 -25.79
N ARG A 403 4.27 2.61 -26.75
CA ARG A 403 4.20 2.06 -28.12
C ARG A 403 4.35 0.54 -28.13
N GLU A 404 5.33 0.02 -27.41
CA GLU A 404 5.55 -1.43 -27.27
C GLU A 404 4.31 -2.14 -26.69
N ALA A 405 3.76 -1.62 -25.61
CA ALA A 405 2.54 -2.14 -25.00
C ALA A 405 1.35 -2.09 -25.97
N ALA A 406 1.19 -0.98 -26.69
CA ALA A 406 0.11 -0.80 -27.67
C ALA A 406 0.24 -1.73 -28.88
N VAL A 407 1.46 -2.01 -29.37
CA VAL A 407 1.72 -3.00 -30.42
C VAL A 407 1.28 -4.39 -29.92
N SER A 408 1.70 -4.77 -28.72
CA SER A 408 1.32 -6.04 -28.09
C SER A 408 -0.19 -6.20 -27.92
N ALA A 409 -0.89 -5.09 -27.67
CA ALA A 409 -2.34 -5.05 -27.50
C ALA A 409 -3.12 -4.87 -28.83
N GLY A 410 -2.44 -4.66 -29.96
CA GLY A 410 -3.08 -4.33 -31.24
C GLY A 410 -3.75 -2.95 -31.28
N ARG A 411 -3.26 -1.98 -30.51
CA ARG A 411 -3.91 -0.67 -30.28
C ARG A 411 -3.08 0.54 -30.76
N LEU A 412 -1.94 0.31 -31.40
CA LEU A 412 -1.02 1.37 -31.77
C LEU A 412 -1.69 2.49 -32.56
N ALA A 413 -2.47 2.13 -33.60
CA ALA A 413 -3.16 3.11 -34.44
C ALA A 413 -4.16 3.99 -33.65
N ALA A 414 -4.74 3.47 -32.59
CA ALA A 414 -5.71 4.20 -31.77
C ALA A 414 -5.08 5.23 -30.82
N ILE A 415 -3.77 5.13 -30.54
CA ILE A 415 -3.08 6.03 -29.59
C ILE A 415 -2.03 6.93 -30.26
N GLU A 416 -1.63 6.66 -31.48
CA GLU A 416 -0.52 7.35 -32.16
C GLU A 416 -0.74 8.87 -32.28
N ALA A 417 -1.94 9.29 -32.64
CA ALA A 417 -2.29 10.70 -32.72
C ALA A 417 -2.29 11.39 -31.36
N ASP A 418 -2.63 10.67 -30.29
CA ASP A 418 -2.61 11.18 -28.92
C ASP A 418 -1.18 11.35 -28.41
N LEU A 419 -0.28 10.39 -28.73
CA LEU A 419 1.15 10.50 -28.42
C LEU A 419 1.78 11.70 -29.14
N ALA A 420 1.44 11.91 -30.41
CA ALA A 420 1.95 13.08 -31.16
C ALA A 420 1.48 14.40 -30.53
N ARG A 421 0.21 14.48 -30.09
CA ARG A 421 -0.30 15.66 -29.37
C ARG A 421 0.38 15.86 -28.01
N ALA A 422 0.63 14.80 -27.25
CA ALA A 422 1.35 14.88 -25.99
C ALA A 422 2.77 15.43 -26.19
N ARG A 423 3.49 14.97 -27.22
CA ARG A 423 4.81 15.47 -27.58
C ARG A 423 4.78 16.96 -27.97
N GLN A 424 3.82 17.39 -28.76
CA GLN A 424 3.66 18.81 -29.15
C GLN A 424 3.43 19.67 -27.91
N ARG A 425 2.55 19.25 -26.99
CA ARG A 425 2.29 19.97 -25.74
C ARG A 425 3.49 19.99 -24.81
N GLN A 426 4.28 18.93 -24.76
CA GLN A 426 5.53 18.89 -24.01
C GLN A 426 6.48 20.02 -24.51
N ALA A 427 6.66 20.13 -25.81
CA ALA A 427 7.50 21.20 -26.39
C ALA A 427 6.92 22.60 -26.11
N GLU A 428 5.61 22.76 -26.08
CA GLU A 428 4.95 24.03 -25.69
C GLU A 428 5.23 24.37 -24.21
N ALA A 429 5.16 23.39 -23.31
CA ALA A 429 5.49 23.59 -21.90
C ALA A 429 6.97 23.99 -21.69
N GLU A 430 7.88 23.37 -22.44
CA GLU A 430 9.32 23.70 -22.44
C GLU A 430 9.56 25.13 -22.93
N ALA A 431 8.87 25.56 -24.00
CA ALA A 431 8.96 26.92 -24.48
C ALA A 431 8.44 27.93 -23.45
N CYS A 432 7.30 27.66 -22.80
CA CYS A 432 6.78 28.50 -21.72
C CYS A 432 7.79 28.62 -20.55
N LEU A 433 8.45 27.52 -20.18
CA LEU A 433 9.49 27.55 -19.13
C LEU A 433 10.66 28.45 -19.49
N GLN A 434 11.15 28.36 -20.75
CA GLN A 434 12.25 29.19 -21.25
C GLN A 434 11.90 30.68 -21.35
N GLU A 435 10.66 31.02 -21.65
CA GLU A 435 10.14 32.35 -21.72
C GLU A 435 9.74 32.95 -20.36
N GLY A 436 9.94 32.24 -19.25
CA GLY A 436 9.57 32.68 -17.90
C GLY A 436 8.06 32.65 -17.62
N ARG A 437 7.27 32.03 -18.48
CA ARG A 437 5.83 31.79 -18.30
C ARG A 437 5.56 30.57 -17.44
N TYR A 438 6.14 30.56 -16.22
CA TYR A 438 6.23 29.42 -15.33
C TYR A 438 4.87 28.78 -14.98
N ARG A 439 3.87 29.60 -14.70
CA ARG A 439 2.52 29.10 -14.37
C ARG A 439 1.87 28.38 -15.56
N GLU A 440 2.07 28.86 -16.78
CA GLU A 440 1.56 28.27 -18.00
C GLU A 440 2.30 26.94 -18.26
N ALA A 441 3.62 26.93 -18.10
CA ALA A 441 4.43 25.74 -18.19
C ALA A 441 3.91 24.62 -17.26
N VAL A 442 3.64 24.94 -15.99
CA VAL A 442 3.08 24.01 -15.00
C VAL A 442 1.71 23.49 -15.46
N ALA A 443 0.82 24.37 -15.91
CA ALA A 443 -0.53 23.98 -16.34
C ALA A 443 -0.49 23.02 -17.54
N ILE A 444 0.36 23.28 -18.52
CA ILE A 444 0.53 22.41 -19.69
C ILE A 444 1.21 21.10 -19.28
N ALA A 445 2.24 21.14 -18.42
CA ALA A 445 2.92 19.96 -17.91
C ALA A 445 1.98 18.96 -17.25
N PHE A 446 1.03 19.43 -16.44
CA PHE A 446 -0.01 18.57 -15.87
C PHE A 446 -0.90 17.92 -16.92
N GLN A 447 -1.29 18.69 -17.95
CA GLN A 447 -2.12 18.13 -19.02
C GLN A 447 -1.36 17.04 -19.78
N VAL A 448 -0.06 17.24 -20.04
CA VAL A 448 0.79 16.23 -20.70
C VAL A 448 0.91 14.98 -19.86
N ARG A 449 1.18 15.14 -18.54
CA ARG A 449 1.26 13.99 -17.61
C ARG A 449 -0.03 13.20 -17.56
N ASP A 450 -1.16 13.89 -17.40
CA ASP A 450 -2.48 13.24 -17.33
C ASP A 450 -2.83 12.54 -18.66
N GLN A 451 -2.46 13.16 -19.80
CA GLN A 451 -2.62 12.59 -21.12
C GLN A 451 -1.75 11.33 -21.33
N LEU A 452 -0.47 11.39 -20.93
CA LEU A 452 0.42 10.21 -21.00
C LEU A 452 -0.09 9.06 -20.16
N LEU A 453 -0.59 9.33 -18.96
CA LEU A 453 -1.14 8.31 -18.08
C LEU A 453 -2.40 7.67 -18.68
N ASP A 454 -3.29 8.47 -19.29
CA ASP A 454 -4.46 7.96 -20.01
C ASP A 454 -4.06 7.09 -21.22
N ILE A 455 -3.10 7.55 -22.03
CA ILE A 455 -2.58 6.79 -23.18
C ILE A 455 -1.93 5.48 -22.68
N TYR A 456 -1.16 5.54 -21.60
CA TYR A 456 -0.56 4.35 -20.97
C TYR A 456 -1.64 3.35 -20.54
N ALA A 457 -2.68 3.80 -19.85
CA ALA A 457 -3.78 2.93 -19.45
C ALA A 457 -4.45 2.26 -20.66
N ARG A 458 -4.72 3.03 -21.72
CA ARG A 458 -5.34 2.53 -22.98
C ARG A 458 -4.43 1.60 -23.78
N SER A 459 -3.12 1.74 -23.67
CA SER A 459 -2.17 0.90 -24.38
C SER A 459 -2.09 -0.53 -23.82
N GLN A 460 -2.57 -0.77 -22.60
CA GLN A 460 -2.39 -2.02 -21.90
C GLN A 460 -3.32 -3.13 -22.42
N PRO A 461 -2.83 -4.38 -22.57
CA PRO A 461 -3.66 -5.49 -22.99
C PRO A 461 -4.64 -5.93 -21.89
N ALA A 462 -5.84 -6.29 -22.28
CA ALA A 462 -6.78 -7.00 -21.42
C ALA A 462 -6.51 -8.51 -21.50
N ARG A 463 -6.83 -9.26 -20.44
CA ARG A 463 -6.70 -10.72 -20.39
C ARG A 463 -8.08 -11.37 -20.18
N ALA A 464 -8.49 -12.24 -21.07
CA ALA A 464 -9.75 -12.97 -20.94
C ALA A 464 -9.68 -14.05 -19.84
N GLY A 465 -10.83 -14.36 -19.23
CA GLY A 465 -10.95 -15.42 -18.22
C GLY A 465 -10.19 -15.13 -16.92
N GLU A 466 -9.99 -13.87 -16.60
CA GLU A 466 -9.29 -13.39 -15.41
C GLU A 466 -10.28 -12.97 -14.33
N PHE A 467 -10.02 -13.29 -13.08
CA PHE A 467 -10.77 -12.75 -11.95
C PHE A 467 -10.32 -11.31 -11.70
N ARG A 468 -11.26 -10.39 -11.61
CA ARG A 468 -11.04 -8.97 -11.44
C ARG A 468 -11.98 -8.42 -10.39
N ALA A 469 -11.48 -8.24 -9.19
CA ALA A 469 -12.31 -7.83 -8.06
C ALA A 469 -11.83 -6.54 -7.41
N GLY A 470 -12.72 -5.92 -6.65
CA GLY A 470 -12.37 -4.87 -5.69
C GLY A 470 -12.80 -5.29 -4.28
N TRP A 471 -11.92 -5.10 -3.30
CA TRP A 471 -12.32 -5.11 -1.90
C TRP A 471 -13.07 -3.82 -1.58
N CYS A 472 -14.35 -3.92 -1.21
CA CYS A 472 -15.13 -2.81 -0.71
C CYS A 472 -15.11 -2.83 0.82
N HIS A 473 -14.28 -1.98 1.44
CA HIS A 473 -14.05 -1.96 2.89
C HIS A 473 -15.28 -1.50 3.68
N SER A 474 -16.23 -0.85 3.04
CA SER A 474 -17.52 -0.47 3.61
C SER A 474 -18.59 -1.52 3.30
N GLY A 475 -19.33 -1.96 4.33
CA GLY A 475 -20.53 -2.77 4.14
C GLY A 475 -21.67 -2.03 3.44
N PHE A 476 -21.56 -0.71 3.26
CA PHE A 476 -22.57 0.16 2.65
C PHE A 476 -22.22 0.60 1.21
N GLY A 477 -21.30 -0.11 0.54
CA GLY A 477 -20.85 0.25 -0.80
C GLY A 477 -19.91 1.44 -0.84
N VAL A 478 -19.66 1.99 -2.02
CA VAL A 478 -18.83 3.19 -2.21
C VAL A 478 -19.55 4.42 -1.66
N THR A 479 -18.87 5.19 -0.83
CA THR A 479 -19.43 6.40 -0.22
C THR A 479 -20.04 7.33 -1.26
N GLY A 480 -21.28 7.72 -1.08
CA GLY A 480 -22.03 8.60 -1.99
C GLY A 480 -22.65 7.87 -3.20
N LEU A 481 -22.51 6.55 -3.32
CA LEU A 481 -23.17 5.75 -4.35
C LEU A 481 -24.14 4.73 -3.73
N THR A 482 -25.19 4.45 -4.45
CA THR A 482 -26.07 3.30 -4.17
C THR A 482 -25.36 1.98 -4.53
N TRP A 483 -25.88 0.85 -4.04
CA TRP A 483 -25.37 -0.47 -4.46
C TRP A 483 -25.52 -0.71 -5.96
N ASP A 484 -26.58 -0.21 -6.57
CA ASP A 484 -26.77 -0.28 -8.03
C ASP A 484 -25.65 0.45 -8.79
N GLU A 485 -25.32 1.65 -8.37
CA GLU A 485 -24.24 2.46 -8.97
C GLU A 485 -22.85 1.87 -8.68
N THR A 486 -22.62 1.41 -7.45
CA THR A 486 -21.38 0.78 -7.02
C THR A 486 -21.06 -0.44 -7.90
N ILE A 487 -22.01 -1.34 -8.07
CA ILE A 487 -21.82 -2.57 -8.88
C ILE A 487 -21.80 -2.26 -10.37
N ARG A 488 -22.70 -1.38 -10.86
CA ARG A 488 -22.73 -0.96 -12.27
C ARG A 488 -21.40 -0.40 -12.73
N ARG A 489 -20.77 0.45 -11.92
CA ARG A 489 -19.45 1.04 -12.22
C ARG A 489 -18.36 -0.02 -12.40
N LEU A 490 -18.32 -1.05 -11.55
CA LEU A 490 -17.42 -2.18 -11.75
C LEU A 490 -17.67 -2.89 -13.06
N LYS A 491 -18.95 -3.20 -13.37
CA LYS A 491 -19.32 -3.89 -14.60
C LYS A 491 -18.94 -3.12 -15.86
N GLU A 492 -19.24 -1.83 -15.90
CA GLU A 492 -18.93 -0.94 -17.04
C GLU A 492 -17.42 -0.86 -17.30
N ASN A 493 -16.60 -1.08 -16.28
CA ASN A 493 -15.15 -1.03 -16.37
C ASN A 493 -14.49 -2.44 -16.38
N GLY A 494 -15.26 -3.47 -16.71
CA GLY A 494 -14.76 -4.81 -17.02
C GLY A 494 -14.34 -5.63 -15.80
N PHE A 495 -14.75 -5.25 -14.58
CA PHE A 495 -14.64 -6.06 -13.40
C PHE A 495 -15.76 -7.10 -13.35
N ASN A 496 -15.55 -8.18 -12.58
CA ASN A 496 -16.49 -9.32 -12.55
C ASN A 496 -16.81 -9.81 -11.13
N ALA A 497 -16.20 -9.25 -10.11
CA ALA A 497 -16.48 -9.57 -8.73
C ALA A 497 -16.30 -8.36 -7.79
N ILE A 498 -16.96 -8.43 -6.64
CA ILE A 498 -16.77 -7.51 -5.51
C ILE A 498 -16.70 -8.31 -4.21
N VAL A 499 -15.82 -7.89 -3.30
CA VAL A 499 -15.66 -8.48 -1.97
C VAL A 499 -16.08 -7.43 -0.93
N VAL A 500 -17.22 -7.63 -0.28
CA VAL A 500 -17.93 -6.64 0.55
C VAL A 500 -17.70 -6.90 2.03
N ASN A 501 -17.10 -5.96 2.75
CA ASN A 501 -16.90 -6.05 4.21
C ASN A 501 -18.20 -5.76 4.97
N ALA A 502 -19.13 -6.71 4.95
CA ALA A 502 -20.42 -6.59 5.63
C ALA A 502 -20.42 -7.20 7.03
N MET A 503 -19.33 -7.82 7.47
CA MET A 503 -19.25 -8.56 8.73
C MET A 503 -17.94 -8.31 9.46
N ARG A 504 -18.04 -8.18 10.79
CA ARG A 504 -16.89 -8.22 11.71
C ARG A 504 -17.20 -9.16 12.86
N ALA A 505 -16.23 -9.48 13.70
CA ALA A 505 -16.44 -10.42 14.82
C ALA A 505 -17.56 -10.01 15.78
N GLY A 506 -17.85 -8.73 15.93
CA GLY A 506 -18.84 -8.22 16.87
C GLY A 506 -19.92 -7.29 16.27
N ILE A 507 -20.06 -7.22 14.92
CA ILE A 507 -21.09 -6.39 14.27
C ILE A 507 -21.32 -6.83 12.83
N GLY A 508 -22.58 -6.73 12.37
CA GLY A 508 -22.99 -6.98 10.98
C GLY A 508 -23.71 -5.80 10.36
N ASP A 509 -23.50 -5.60 9.05
CA ASP A 509 -24.19 -4.60 8.23
C ASP A 509 -25.39 -5.25 7.48
N TYR A 510 -25.99 -6.26 8.07
CA TYR A 510 -27.11 -7.05 7.57
C TYR A 510 -28.01 -7.51 8.74
N GLN A 511 -29.16 -8.09 8.45
CA GLN A 511 -30.09 -8.61 9.47
C GLN A 511 -29.58 -9.94 10.09
N SER A 512 -28.58 -9.83 10.98
CA SER A 512 -28.02 -10.97 11.70
C SER A 512 -28.83 -11.34 12.93
N LYS A 513 -28.92 -12.65 13.22
CA LYS A 513 -29.45 -13.19 14.48
C LYS A 513 -28.35 -13.51 15.48
N LEU A 514 -27.08 -13.47 15.06
CA LEU A 514 -25.92 -13.89 15.85
C LEU A 514 -25.03 -12.73 16.24
N LEU A 515 -24.93 -11.71 15.39
CA LEU A 515 -24.10 -10.53 15.62
C LEU A 515 -24.98 -9.31 15.94
N PRO A 516 -24.50 -8.37 16.75
CA PRO A 516 -25.08 -7.04 16.83
C PRO A 516 -25.23 -6.43 15.43
N VAL A 517 -26.36 -5.83 15.16
CA VAL A 517 -26.66 -5.20 13.86
C VAL A 517 -26.37 -3.72 13.95
N ARG A 518 -25.70 -3.17 12.94
CA ARG A 518 -25.42 -1.72 12.89
C ARG A 518 -26.71 -0.94 12.73
N ASP A 519 -26.86 0.17 13.50
CA ASP A 519 -28.09 1.00 13.51
C ASP A 519 -28.51 1.47 12.11
N ARG A 520 -27.55 1.79 11.23
CA ARG A 520 -27.82 2.18 9.85
C ARG A 520 -28.62 1.14 9.04
N VAL A 521 -28.52 -0.13 9.39
CA VAL A 521 -29.29 -1.20 8.71
C VAL A 521 -30.78 -1.02 8.87
N ALA A 522 -31.24 -0.43 10.00
CA ALA A 522 -32.64 -0.13 10.21
C ALA A 522 -33.20 0.92 9.24
N THR A 523 -32.39 1.86 8.81
CA THR A 523 -32.78 2.97 7.92
C THR A 523 -32.39 2.75 6.47
N GLU A 524 -31.24 2.11 6.22
CA GLU A 524 -30.66 1.93 4.89
C GLU A 524 -30.85 0.51 4.33
N GLY A 525 -31.49 -0.38 5.11
CA GLY A 525 -31.79 -1.75 4.70
C GLY A 525 -30.65 -2.75 4.89
N ASP A 526 -30.94 -4.00 4.56
CA ASP A 526 -29.99 -5.11 4.64
C ASP A 526 -28.96 -5.00 3.49
N GLN A 527 -27.71 -4.74 3.86
CA GLN A 527 -26.68 -4.40 2.89
C GLN A 527 -26.24 -5.60 2.06
N ILE A 528 -26.26 -6.81 2.63
CA ILE A 528 -25.96 -8.04 1.85
C ILE A 528 -27.05 -8.28 0.81
N ALA A 529 -28.32 -8.16 1.18
CA ALA A 529 -29.43 -8.32 0.25
C ALA A 529 -29.38 -7.32 -0.91
N LEU A 530 -29.06 -6.05 -0.62
CA LEU A 530 -28.93 -4.99 -1.61
C LEU A 530 -27.74 -5.24 -2.56
N ALA A 531 -26.59 -5.62 -2.03
CA ALA A 531 -25.41 -5.94 -2.82
C ALA A 531 -25.64 -7.14 -3.75
N VAL A 532 -26.26 -8.21 -3.24
CA VAL A 532 -26.60 -9.42 -4.00
C VAL A 532 -27.60 -9.10 -5.12
N ALA A 533 -28.62 -8.29 -4.84
CA ALA A 533 -29.60 -7.89 -5.86
C ALA A 533 -28.91 -7.12 -7.02
N ALA A 534 -28.05 -6.17 -6.69
CA ALA A 534 -27.26 -5.43 -7.69
C ALA A 534 -26.28 -6.35 -8.44
N GLY A 535 -25.58 -7.25 -7.73
CA GLY A 535 -24.68 -8.23 -8.32
C GLY A 535 -25.37 -9.10 -9.39
N LYS A 536 -26.53 -9.63 -9.07
CA LYS A 536 -27.37 -10.41 -10.01
C LYS A 536 -27.81 -9.59 -11.23
N LYS A 537 -28.22 -8.36 -11.01
CA LYS A 537 -28.66 -7.45 -12.10
C LYS A 537 -27.55 -7.23 -13.13
N TYR A 538 -26.31 -7.08 -12.69
CA TYR A 538 -25.18 -6.76 -13.57
C TYR A 538 -24.26 -7.95 -13.88
N GLY A 539 -24.50 -9.12 -13.32
CA GLY A 539 -23.64 -10.31 -13.49
C GLY A 539 -22.24 -10.11 -12.88
N ILE A 540 -22.20 -9.56 -11.69
CA ILE A 540 -21.00 -9.39 -10.85
C ILE A 540 -21.12 -10.35 -9.66
N GLU A 541 -20.09 -11.17 -9.41
CA GLU A 541 -20.05 -12.02 -8.22
C GLU A 541 -19.93 -11.19 -6.95
N VAL A 542 -20.72 -11.53 -5.94
CA VAL A 542 -20.72 -10.88 -4.63
C VAL A 542 -20.19 -11.86 -3.57
N HIS A 543 -19.02 -11.55 -3.04
CA HIS A 543 -18.40 -12.28 -1.94
C HIS A 543 -18.51 -11.48 -0.66
N ILE A 544 -18.95 -12.11 0.43
CA ILE A 544 -19.10 -11.44 1.72
C ILE A 544 -17.84 -11.64 2.54
N TRP A 545 -17.22 -10.52 2.86
CA TRP A 545 -15.99 -10.43 3.62
C TRP A 545 -16.30 -10.29 5.10
N LYS A 546 -15.70 -11.16 5.90
CA LYS A 546 -15.70 -11.09 7.36
C LYS A 546 -14.31 -10.77 7.89
N VAL A 547 -14.22 -9.70 8.68
CA VAL A 547 -13.07 -9.43 9.55
C VAL A 547 -13.22 -10.33 10.79
N ASN A 548 -12.46 -11.43 10.82
CA ASN A 548 -12.51 -12.43 11.89
C ASN A 548 -11.79 -11.94 13.16
N TRP A 549 -12.27 -12.37 14.30
CA TRP A 549 -11.71 -12.17 15.64
C TRP A 549 -11.64 -10.70 16.12
N ASN A 550 -11.44 -9.71 15.25
CA ASN A 550 -11.27 -8.31 15.60
C ASN A 550 -12.63 -7.66 15.93
N LEU A 551 -12.73 -7.05 17.12
CA LEU A 551 -13.92 -6.36 17.63
C LEU A 551 -13.94 -4.85 17.29
N GLY A 552 -13.16 -4.41 16.31
CA GLY A 552 -13.19 -3.04 15.83
C GLY A 552 -14.57 -2.67 15.29
N GLY A 553 -15.18 -1.60 15.83
CA GLY A 553 -16.53 -1.16 15.48
C GLY A 553 -17.67 -1.91 16.15
N ALA A 554 -17.39 -2.93 16.98
CA ALA A 554 -18.42 -3.60 17.80
C ALA A 554 -18.98 -2.66 18.87
N PRO A 555 -20.27 -2.78 19.24
CA PRO A 555 -20.86 -2.05 20.34
C PRO A 555 -20.07 -2.27 21.64
N LYS A 556 -20.01 -1.21 22.45
CA LYS A 556 -19.24 -1.25 23.71
C LYS A 556 -19.71 -2.37 24.63
N GLU A 557 -21.02 -2.54 24.74
CA GLU A 557 -21.67 -3.55 25.58
C GLU A 557 -21.27 -4.96 25.16
N PHE A 558 -21.16 -5.22 23.85
CA PHE A 558 -20.72 -6.51 23.33
C PHE A 558 -19.24 -6.77 23.68
N VAL A 559 -18.39 -5.76 23.54
CA VAL A 559 -16.96 -5.89 23.90
C VAL A 559 -16.81 -6.14 25.40
N GLU A 560 -17.56 -5.43 26.27
CA GLU A 560 -17.53 -5.62 27.72
C GLU A 560 -18.05 -7.02 28.12
N GLN A 561 -19.07 -7.53 27.43
CA GLN A 561 -19.54 -8.89 27.63
C GLN A 561 -18.42 -9.90 27.31
N MET A 562 -17.74 -9.77 26.13
CA MET A 562 -16.65 -10.66 25.76
C MET A 562 -15.49 -10.60 26.76
N ARG A 563 -15.22 -9.43 27.29
CA ARG A 563 -14.22 -9.22 28.35
C ARG A 563 -14.62 -9.93 29.64
N ALA A 564 -15.82 -9.69 30.13
CA ALA A 564 -16.34 -10.30 31.36
C ALA A 564 -16.35 -11.84 31.30
N GLU A 565 -16.59 -12.39 30.11
CA GLU A 565 -16.57 -13.82 29.85
C GLU A 565 -15.15 -14.42 29.65
N GLY A 566 -14.09 -13.59 29.69
CA GLY A 566 -12.69 -14.00 29.50
C GLY A 566 -12.38 -14.49 28.08
N ARG A 567 -13.06 -13.95 27.06
CA ARG A 567 -13.01 -14.39 25.67
C ARG A 567 -12.02 -13.61 24.80
N LEU A 568 -11.38 -12.56 25.34
CA LEU A 568 -10.46 -11.71 24.61
C LEU A 568 -9.03 -12.26 24.61
N GLN A 569 -8.24 -11.90 23.58
CA GLN A 569 -6.83 -12.20 23.55
C GLN A 569 -6.09 -11.37 24.59
N ARG A 570 -5.04 -11.98 25.17
CA ARG A 570 -4.10 -11.32 26.06
C ARG A 570 -2.68 -11.51 25.54
N ALA A 571 -1.95 -10.42 25.40
CA ALA A 571 -0.56 -10.41 24.99
C ALA A 571 0.36 -11.02 26.08
N ARG A 572 1.60 -11.30 25.71
CA ARG A 572 2.63 -11.87 26.60
C ARG A 572 2.89 -11.01 27.83
N ASP A 573 2.81 -9.70 27.71
CA ASP A 573 2.95 -8.72 28.80
C ASP A 573 1.70 -8.60 29.71
N GLY A 574 0.66 -9.38 29.46
CA GLY A 574 -0.61 -9.37 30.17
C GLY A 574 -1.64 -8.37 29.65
N ARG A 575 -1.30 -7.52 28.70
CA ARG A 575 -2.20 -6.53 28.08
C ARG A 575 -3.30 -7.22 27.29
N GLU A 576 -4.55 -6.87 27.56
CA GLU A 576 -5.71 -7.35 26.83
C GLU A 576 -5.89 -6.61 25.50
N THR A 577 -6.27 -7.30 24.44
CA THR A 577 -6.56 -6.71 23.14
C THR A 577 -8.05 -6.77 22.82
N ARG A 578 -8.48 -6.01 21.82
CA ARG A 578 -9.88 -6.05 21.33
C ARG A 578 -10.08 -7.13 20.27
N TRP A 579 -9.53 -8.32 20.53
CA TRP A 579 -9.64 -9.48 19.65
C TRP A 579 -10.16 -10.69 20.42
N LEU A 580 -11.05 -11.44 19.80
CA LEU A 580 -11.53 -12.72 20.33
C LEU A 580 -10.40 -13.75 20.31
N CYS A 581 -10.25 -14.52 21.38
CA CYS A 581 -9.27 -15.60 21.44
C CYS A 581 -9.68 -16.77 20.53
N PRO A 582 -8.85 -17.13 19.51
CA PRO A 582 -9.18 -18.21 18.57
C PRO A 582 -9.28 -19.60 19.18
N SER A 583 -8.63 -19.83 20.32
CA SER A 583 -8.70 -21.12 21.00
C SER A 583 -9.99 -21.31 21.81
N ASP A 584 -10.77 -20.24 22.05
CA ASP A 584 -12.02 -20.36 22.80
C ASP A 584 -13.14 -20.97 21.92
N PRO A 585 -13.73 -22.09 22.30
CA PRO A 585 -14.75 -22.79 21.50
C PRO A 585 -16.02 -21.94 21.27
N ARG A 586 -16.34 -21.02 22.19
CA ARG A 586 -17.48 -20.12 22.02
C ARG A 586 -17.22 -19.07 20.94
N ASN A 587 -15.97 -18.61 20.84
CA ASN A 587 -15.53 -17.69 19.79
C ASN A 587 -15.49 -18.41 18.44
N LEU A 588 -14.97 -19.62 18.40
CA LEU A 588 -14.97 -20.45 17.21
C LEU A 588 -16.39 -20.66 16.68
N ALA A 589 -17.34 -20.98 17.56
CA ALA A 589 -18.75 -21.16 17.19
C ALA A 589 -19.35 -19.85 16.65
N LEU A 590 -19.13 -18.71 17.32
CA LEU A 590 -19.61 -17.41 16.87
C LEU A 590 -19.07 -17.04 15.48
N GLU A 591 -17.77 -17.21 15.25
CA GLU A 591 -17.11 -16.93 13.99
C GLU A 591 -17.64 -17.82 12.87
N ARG A 592 -17.68 -19.12 13.11
CA ARG A 592 -18.20 -20.12 12.16
C ARG A 592 -19.68 -19.85 11.83
N ASP A 593 -20.52 -19.80 12.85
CA ASP A 593 -21.97 -19.80 12.68
C ASP A 593 -22.47 -18.51 12.02
N SER A 594 -21.82 -17.36 12.30
CA SER A 594 -22.16 -16.11 11.64
C SER A 594 -21.77 -16.09 10.14
N MET A 595 -20.66 -16.73 9.74
CA MET A 595 -20.35 -16.89 8.33
C MET A 595 -21.34 -17.85 7.64
N LEU A 596 -21.70 -18.94 8.31
CA LEU A 596 -22.67 -19.89 7.79
C LEU A 596 -24.11 -19.33 7.78
N GLU A 597 -24.44 -18.37 8.63
CA GLU A 597 -25.71 -17.62 8.57
C GLU A 597 -25.85 -16.92 7.23
N VAL A 598 -24.79 -16.27 6.75
CA VAL A 598 -24.79 -15.62 5.43
C VAL A 598 -24.95 -16.64 4.31
N VAL A 599 -24.21 -17.75 4.39
CA VAL A 599 -24.33 -18.83 3.38
C VAL A 599 -25.77 -19.38 3.31
N ARG A 600 -26.46 -19.53 4.43
CA ARG A 600 -27.83 -20.07 4.45
C ARG A 600 -28.85 -19.07 3.93
N ASN A 601 -28.71 -17.80 4.32
CA ASN A 601 -29.78 -16.80 4.17
C ASN A 601 -29.69 -15.98 2.88
N TYR A 602 -28.52 -15.91 2.24
CA TYR A 602 -28.31 -15.05 1.06
C TYR A 602 -27.75 -15.85 -0.11
N ASP A 603 -28.14 -15.51 -1.32
CA ASP A 603 -27.62 -16.12 -2.54
C ASP A 603 -26.33 -15.42 -3.00
N VAL A 604 -25.34 -15.43 -2.10
CA VAL A 604 -23.98 -14.93 -2.35
C VAL A 604 -23.18 -15.93 -3.18
N ASP A 605 -22.20 -15.45 -3.94
CA ASP A 605 -21.31 -16.29 -4.73
C ASP A 605 -20.14 -16.82 -3.90
N GLY A 606 -19.80 -16.14 -2.80
CA GLY A 606 -18.73 -16.58 -1.91
C GLY A 606 -18.74 -15.92 -0.54
N ILE A 607 -17.93 -16.51 0.34
CA ILE A 607 -17.55 -15.95 1.63
C ILE A 607 -16.04 -15.82 1.70
N HIS A 608 -15.58 -14.77 2.36
CA HIS A 608 -14.19 -14.35 2.35
C HIS A 608 -13.70 -14.08 3.76
N PHE A 609 -12.68 -14.82 4.20
CA PHE A 609 -12.01 -14.59 5.46
C PHE A 609 -11.04 -13.41 5.35
N ASP A 610 -11.00 -12.60 6.39
CA ASP A 610 -9.91 -11.65 6.64
C ASP A 610 -9.63 -11.58 8.13
N TYR A 611 -8.46 -11.10 8.52
CA TYR A 611 -7.99 -11.18 9.91
C TYR A 611 -8.07 -12.60 10.48
N ILE A 612 -8.04 -13.59 9.62
CA ILE A 612 -8.04 -15.02 9.97
C ILE A 612 -6.66 -15.41 10.53
N ARG A 613 -6.38 -14.89 11.71
CA ARG A 613 -5.07 -14.91 12.36
C ARG A 613 -5.16 -14.40 13.79
N TYR A 614 -4.08 -14.53 14.56
CA TYR A 614 -3.91 -13.80 15.81
C TYR A 614 -3.65 -12.31 15.59
N ASP A 615 -3.82 -11.47 16.63
CA ASP A 615 -3.57 -10.03 16.54
C ASP A 615 -2.10 -9.70 16.20
N GLY A 616 -1.16 -10.49 16.78
CA GLY A 616 0.25 -10.38 16.50
C GLY A 616 1.04 -11.59 17.03
N ALA A 617 2.35 -11.54 16.87
CA ALA A 617 3.27 -12.58 17.35
C ALA A 617 3.19 -12.76 18.87
N ASP A 618 2.96 -11.67 19.60
CA ASP A 618 2.84 -11.64 21.08
C ASP A 618 1.44 -12.02 21.61
N ASN A 619 0.59 -12.68 20.81
CA ASN A 619 -0.75 -13.12 21.19
C ASN A 619 -0.97 -14.59 20.78
N CYS A 620 -1.84 -15.39 21.50
CA CYS A 620 -2.56 -15.10 22.72
C CYS A 620 -2.01 -15.92 23.88
N TYR A 621 -1.86 -15.32 25.06
CA TYR A 621 -1.37 -15.99 26.27
C TYR A 621 -2.39 -15.89 27.43
N CYS A 622 -3.68 -15.82 27.13
CA CYS A 622 -4.73 -15.79 28.15
C CYS A 622 -4.83 -17.12 28.91
N ASP A 623 -5.45 -17.10 30.10
CA ASP A 623 -5.64 -18.29 30.94
C ASP A 623 -6.36 -19.43 30.24
N GLY A 624 -7.30 -19.07 29.34
CA GLY A 624 -7.98 -20.04 28.50
C GLY A 624 -7.04 -20.76 27.52
N CYS A 625 -6.10 -20.03 26.91
CA CYS A 625 -5.06 -20.63 26.08
C CYS A 625 -4.16 -21.57 26.89
N ARG A 626 -3.70 -21.12 28.09
CA ARG A 626 -2.91 -21.95 28.98
C ARG A 626 -3.61 -23.28 29.26
N LYS A 627 -4.86 -23.19 29.76
CA LYS A 627 -5.62 -24.40 30.10
C LYS A 627 -5.81 -25.33 28.90
N ARG A 628 -6.29 -24.83 27.76
CA ARG A 628 -6.53 -25.66 26.57
C ARG A 628 -5.26 -26.26 25.97
N PHE A 629 -4.14 -25.55 26.06
CA PHE A 629 -2.85 -26.07 25.66
C PHE A 629 -2.36 -27.17 26.59
N GLN A 630 -2.49 -27.02 27.92
CA GLN A 630 -2.19 -28.06 28.91
C GLN A 630 -3.07 -29.30 28.73
N ASP A 631 -4.38 -29.10 28.51
CA ASP A 631 -5.30 -30.20 28.20
C ASP A 631 -4.84 -30.98 26.94
N ARG A 632 -4.38 -30.28 25.89
CA ARG A 632 -3.84 -30.92 24.68
C ARG A 632 -2.49 -31.63 24.92
N LEU A 633 -1.67 -31.03 25.74
CA LEU A 633 -0.33 -31.58 26.07
C LEU A 633 -0.42 -32.77 27.00
N GLY A 634 -1.48 -32.87 27.78
CA GLY A 634 -1.64 -33.89 28.85
C GLY A 634 -0.75 -33.61 30.06
N ALA A 635 -0.21 -32.43 30.22
CA ALA A 635 0.71 -32.01 31.28
C ALA A 635 0.60 -30.52 31.56
N ASP A 636 0.95 -30.12 32.78
CA ASP A 636 1.03 -28.72 33.19
C ASP A 636 2.24 -28.02 32.58
N VAL A 637 2.09 -26.74 32.26
CA VAL A 637 3.19 -25.84 31.84
C VAL A 637 3.70 -25.12 33.09
N ALA A 638 4.94 -25.39 33.47
CA ALA A 638 5.52 -24.94 34.72
C ALA A 638 5.66 -23.41 34.77
N HIS A 639 6.23 -22.80 33.72
CA HIS A 639 6.49 -21.37 33.65
C HIS A 639 5.73 -20.75 32.47
N TRP A 640 4.54 -20.23 32.74
CA TRP A 640 3.70 -19.58 31.72
C TRP A 640 3.87 -18.06 31.78
N PRO A 641 4.11 -17.38 30.61
CA PRO A 641 4.20 -17.91 29.25
C PRO A 641 5.63 -18.31 28.79
N GLN A 642 6.63 -18.26 29.64
CA GLN A 642 8.04 -18.41 29.29
C GLN A 642 8.35 -19.70 28.54
N ASP A 643 7.82 -20.84 29.01
CA ASP A 643 8.07 -22.13 28.38
C ASP A 643 7.51 -22.25 26.96
N VAL A 644 6.54 -21.41 26.59
CA VAL A 644 5.83 -21.43 25.29
C VAL A 644 6.19 -20.23 24.38
N THR A 645 7.11 -19.37 24.83
CA THR A 645 7.66 -18.27 24.04
C THR A 645 8.97 -18.66 23.39
N GLU A 646 9.50 -17.84 22.49
CA GLU A 646 10.76 -18.09 21.80
C GLU A 646 11.88 -18.41 22.78
N GLY A 647 12.61 -19.51 22.51
CA GLY A 647 13.61 -20.08 23.40
C GLY A 647 13.05 -21.04 24.48
N GLY A 648 11.74 -21.06 24.72
CA GLY A 648 11.10 -22.01 25.65
C GLY A 648 10.97 -23.43 25.09
N ALA A 649 11.01 -24.42 25.98
CA ALA A 649 11.00 -25.85 25.61
C ALA A 649 9.72 -26.30 24.86
N LEU A 650 8.61 -25.59 25.05
CA LEU A 650 7.31 -25.89 24.45
C LEU A 650 6.92 -24.92 23.31
N TYR A 651 7.83 -24.05 22.89
CA TYR A 651 7.58 -23.06 21.85
C TYR A 651 7.00 -23.67 20.57
N ALA A 652 7.67 -24.66 19.99
CA ALA A 652 7.23 -25.31 18.75
C ALA A 652 5.83 -25.93 18.88
N ALA A 653 5.55 -26.61 20.00
CA ALA A 653 4.24 -27.21 20.26
C ALA A 653 3.13 -26.15 20.43
N TYR A 654 3.47 -24.99 21.04
CA TYR A 654 2.52 -23.89 21.18
C TYR A 654 2.25 -23.17 19.87
N GLN A 655 3.25 -23.01 19.00
CA GLN A 655 3.05 -22.47 17.65
C GLN A 655 2.12 -23.39 16.84
N GLU A 656 2.28 -24.71 16.95
CA GLU A 656 1.36 -25.65 16.31
C GLU A 656 -0.06 -25.56 16.87
N PHE A 657 -0.22 -25.41 18.18
CA PHE A 657 -1.52 -25.15 18.80
C PHE A 657 -2.15 -23.85 18.27
N ARG A 658 -1.39 -22.76 18.11
CA ARG A 658 -1.88 -21.52 17.53
C ARG A 658 -2.37 -21.71 16.08
N ARG A 659 -1.56 -22.36 15.24
CA ARG A 659 -1.92 -22.64 13.84
C ARG A 659 -3.19 -23.48 13.72
N GLU A 660 -3.32 -24.53 14.53
CA GLU A 660 -4.50 -25.40 14.50
C GLU A 660 -5.78 -24.67 14.91
N ASN A 661 -5.73 -23.75 15.87
CA ASN A 661 -6.90 -22.95 16.26
C ASN A 661 -7.42 -22.09 15.11
N ILE A 662 -6.54 -21.51 14.29
CA ILE A 662 -6.94 -20.73 13.12
C ILE A 662 -7.41 -21.67 11.99
N THR A 663 -6.63 -22.70 11.68
CA THR A 663 -6.94 -23.67 10.62
C THR A 663 -8.28 -24.36 10.86
N ARG A 664 -8.62 -24.64 12.11
CA ARG A 664 -9.88 -25.27 12.51
C ARG A 664 -11.08 -24.46 12.05
N LEU A 665 -11.08 -23.12 12.23
CA LEU A 665 -12.16 -22.28 11.75
C LEU A 665 -12.30 -22.34 10.22
N VAL A 666 -11.19 -22.24 9.50
CA VAL A 666 -11.18 -22.29 8.04
C VAL A 666 -11.74 -23.63 7.55
N ARG A 667 -11.26 -24.73 8.12
CA ARG A 667 -11.73 -26.09 7.80
C ARG A 667 -13.23 -26.26 8.04
N GLU A 668 -13.71 -25.93 9.27
CA GLU A 668 -15.12 -26.13 9.63
C GLU A 668 -16.06 -25.30 8.77
N VAL A 669 -15.72 -24.01 8.51
CA VAL A 669 -16.52 -23.14 7.66
C VAL A 669 -16.52 -23.65 6.22
N SER A 670 -15.35 -24.02 5.67
CA SER A 670 -15.25 -24.50 4.29
C SER A 670 -16.11 -25.76 4.08
N GLN A 671 -15.95 -26.76 4.92
CA GLN A 671 -16.68 -28.02 4.81
C GLN A 671 -18.20 -27.82 4.92
N GLU A 672 -18.64 -27.04 5.88
CA GLU A 672 -20.08 -26.81 6.10
C GLU A 672 -20.68 -25.88 5.05
N ALA A 673 -19.95 -24.84 4.60
CA ALA A 673 -20.42 -23.96 3.54
C ALA A 673 -20.66 -24.73 2.22
N HIS A 674 -19.74 -25.61 1.83
CA HIS A 674 -19.91 -26.47 0.66
C HIS A 674 -20.99 -27.53 0.84
N ARG A 675 -21.23 -28.00 2.08
CA ARG A 675 -22.36 -28.91 2.36
C ARG A 675 -23.71 -28.19 2.18
N ILE A 676 -23.79 -26.89 2.55
CA ILE A 676 -25.02 -26.10 2.40
C ILE A 676 -25.21 -25.68 0.94
N LYS A 677 -24.18 -25.15 0.32
CA LYS A 677 -24.17 -24.68 -1.09
C LYS A 677 -22.92 -25.21 -1.80
N PRO A 678 -22.98 -26.32 -2.52
CA PRO A 678 -21.80 -26.93 -3.14
C PRO A 678 -21.03 -26.00 -4.06
N TRP A 679 -21.68 -25.00 -4.64
CA TRP A 679 -21.07 -24.05 -5.60
C TRP A 679 -20.43 -22.81 -4.95
N ILE A 680 -20.63 -22.58 -3.66
CA ILE A 680 -20.11 -21.39 -3.01
C ILE A 680 -18.58 -21.37 -3.01
N LYS A 681 -18.01 -20.20 -3.18
CA LYS A 681 -16.56 -20.02 -3.13
C LYS A 681 -16.15 -19.59 -1.74
N VAL A 682 -15.19 -20.29 -1.16
CA VAL A 682 -14.57 -19.97 0.14
C VAL A 682 -13.16 -19.46 -0.10
N SER A 683 -12.87 -18.27 0.36
CA SER A 683 -11.58 -17.61 0.09
C SER A 683 -11.05 -16.84 1.28
N ALA A 684 -9.79 -16.43 1.23
CA ALA A 684 -9.16 -15.68 2.30
C ALA A 684 -8.24 -14.57 1.80
N ALA A 685 -8.30 -13.41 2.45
CA ALA A 685 -7.22 -12.44 2.47
C ALA A 685 -6.14 -12.94 3.44
N VAL A 686 -4.91 -13.08 2.94
CA VAL A 686 -3.79 -13.60 3.71
C VAL A 686 -2.58 -12.67 3.60
N PHE A 687 -1.68 -12.75 4.57
CA PHE A 687 -0.44 -12.00 4.48
C PHE A 687 0.44 -12.48 3.32
N GLY A 688 1.06 -11.52 2.61
CA GLY A 688 1.94 -11.79 1.48
C GLY A 688 3.32 -12.35 1.85
N ASN A 689 3.74 -12.24 3.11
CA ASN A 689 5.07 -12.61 3.62
C ASN A 689 5.18 -14.08 4.04
N TRP A 690 4.82 -15.01 3.17
CA TRP A 690 5.02 -16.43 3.41
C TRP A 690 6.51 -16.81 3.44
N PRO A 691 6.98 -17.70 4.39
CA PRO A 691 6.20 -18.40 5.42
C PRO A 691 6.08 -17.66 6.76
N GLN A 692 6.57 -16.45 6.89
CA GLN A 692 6.66 -15.71 8.14
C GLN A 692 5.29 -15.55 8.85
N CYS A 693 4.22 -15.29 8.11
CA CYS A 693 2.87 -15.15 8.66
C CYS A 693 2.37 -16.43 9.39
N ARG A 694 2.87 -17.59 9.01
CA ARG A 694 2.58 -18.86 9.68
C ARG A 694 3.10 -18.87 11.12
N GLU A 695 4.30 -18.34 11.33
CA GLU A 695 4.94 -18.29 12.65
C GLU A 695 4.42 -17.09 13.48
N ASP A 696 4.37 -15.90 12.88
CA ASP A 696 4.00 -14.70 13.61
C ASP A 696 2.54 -14.72 14.09
N VAL A 697 1.61 -15.10 13.23
CA VAL A 697 0.17 -14.93 13.49
C VAL A 697 -0.67 -16.20 13.33
N GLY A 698 -0.03 -17.34 13.15
CA GLY A 698 -0.70 -18.63 13.03
C GLY A 698 -1.48 -18.83 11.71
N GLN A 699 -1.17 -18.04 10.68
CA GLN A 699 -1.87 -18.05 9.39
C GLN A 699 -1.20 -19.03 8.41
N ASP A 700 -1.50 -20.33 8.55
CA ASP A 700 -0.94 -21.39 7.71
C ASP A 700 -1.75 -21.62 6.42
N TRP A 701 -1.84 -20.56 5.58
CA TRP A 701 -2.62 -20.62 4.36
C TRP A 701 -2.06 -21.58 3.30
N GLY A 702 -0.78 -21.91 3.35
CA GLY A 702 -0.21 -22.96 2.51
C GLY A 702 -0.82 -24.32 2.79
N LEU A 703 -1.02 -24.66 4.08
CA LEU A 703 -1.77 -25.87 4.48
C LEU A 703 -3.23 -25.80 4.00
N TRP A 704 -3.88 -24.66 4.12
CA TRP A 704 -5.29 -24.52 3.69
C TRP A 704 -5.48 -24.74 2.18
N VAL A 705 -4.49 -24.31 1.38
CA VAL A 705 -4.43 -24.61 -0.06
C VAL A 705 -4.21 -26.09 -0.32
N GLN A 706 -3.26 -26.69 0.39
CA GLN A 706 -2.92 -28.11 0.24
C GLN A 706 -4.10 -29.03 0.56
N GLU A 707 -4.85 -28.72 1.62
CA GLU A 707 -5.98 -29.49 2.09
C GLU A 707 -7.32 -29.16 1.38
N GLY A 708 -7.30 -28.17 0.44
CA GLY A 708 -8.47 -27.79 -0.33
C GLY A 708 -9.55 -27.07 0.48
N TYR A 709 -9.16 -26.37 1.57
CA TYR A 709 -10.11 -25.58 2.38
C TYR A 709 -10.47 -24.25 1.73
N LEU A 710 -9.70 -23.78 0.76
CA LEU A 710 -9.96 -22.57 0.01
C LEU A 710 -10.21 -22.88 -1.47
N ASP A 711 -11.13 -22.14 -2.10
CA ASP A 711 -11.37 -22.18 -3.54
C ASP A 711 -10.46 -21.20 -4.30
N PHE A 712 -10.00 -20.13 -3.66
CA PHE A 712 -8.94 -19.24 -4.12
C PHE A 712 -8.33 -18.48 -2.95
N VAL A 713 -7.14 -17.90 -3.16
CA VAL A 713 -6.42 -17.13 -2.15
C VAL A 713 -6.07 -15.75 -2.67
N CYS A 714 -6.19 -14.73 -1.79
CA CYS A 714 -5.89 -13.33 -2.08
C CYS A 714 -4.80 -12.82 -1.11
N PRO A 715 -3.50 -12.98 -1.42
CA PRO A 715 -2.45 -12.40 -0.62
C PRO A 715 -2.47 -10.88 -0.68
N MET A 716 -2.31 -10.22 0.47
CA MET A 716 -2.26 -8.77 0.61
C MET A 716 -0.84 -8.29 0.31
N ASP A 717 -0.51 -8.12 -0.97
CA ASP A 717 0.83 -7.76 -1.44
C ASP A 717 1.03 -6.24 -1.49
N TYR A 718 0.57 -5.56 -0.44
CA TYR A 718 0.59 -4.11 -0.32
C TYR A 718 2.01 -3.59 -0.14
N THR A 719 2.64 -3.21 -1.24
CA THR A 719 3.99 -2.64 -1.28
C THR A 719 4.12 -1.62 -2.41
N SER A 720 4.88 -0.57 -2.18
CA SER A 720 5.28 0.38 -3.21
C SER A 720 6.44 -0.11 -4.08
N SER A 721 7.02 -1.28 -3.77
CA SER A 721 8.12 -1.89 -4.53
C SER A 721 7.59 -2.94 -5.53
N ASN A 722 7.73 -2.67 -6.82
CA ASN A 722 7.36 -3.62 -7.88
C ASN A 722 8.21 -4.91 -7.83
N ALA A 723 9.46 -4.83 -7.38
CA ALA A 723 10.31 -6.01 -7.24
C ALA A 723 9.90 -6.88 -6.06
N GLU A 724 9.59 -6.25 -4.92
CA GLU A 724 9.06 -6.96 -3.77
C GLU A 724 7.71 -7.62 -4.11
N PHE A 725 6.82 -6.89 -4.79
CA PHE A 725 5.55 -7.44 -5.28
C PHE A 725 5.78 -8.68 -6.15
N ARG A 726 6.71 -8.59 -7.11
CA ARG A 726 7.09 -9.73 -7.96
C ARG A 726 7.58 -10.92 -7.13
N THR A 727 8.50 -10.69 -6.21
CA THR A 727 9.06 -11.75 -5.35
C THR A 727 7.98 -12.44 -4.51
N ARG A 728 7.07 -11.67 -3.93
CA ARG A 728 5.93 -12.21 -3.17
C ARG A 728 5.05 -13.09 -4.04
N VAL A 729 4.65 -12.60 -5.22
CA VAL A 729 3.81 -13.38 -6.15
C VAL A 729 4.49 -14.67 -6.61
N GLN A 730 5.82 -14.65 -6.83
CA GLN A 730 6.59 -15.84 -7.18
C GLN A 730 6.54 -16.89 -6.07
N VAL A 731 6.81 -16.48 -4.83
CA VAL A 731 6.74 -17.38 -3.66
C VAL A 731 5.33 -17.94 -3.49
N GLN A 732 4.32 -17.10 -3.59
CA GLN A 732 2.92 -17.50 -3.44
C GLN A 732 2.47 -18.46 -4.54
N ARG A 733 2.85 -18.20 -5.80
CA ARG A 733 2.63 -19.11 -6.93
C ARG A 733 3.19 -20.51 -6.64
N ASP A 734 4.41 -20.55 -6.10
CA ASP A 734 5.09 -21.81 -5.79
C ASP A 734 4.41 -22.57 -4.65
N VAL A 735 3.93 -21.87 -3.62
CA VAL A 735 3.14 -22.43 -2.51
C VAL A 735 1.80 -22.96 -3.01
N VAL A 736 1.09 -22.20 -3.82
CA VAL A 736 -0.20 -22.59 -4.41
C VAL A 736 -0.04 -23.78 -5.36
N GLY A 737 1.05 -23.82 -6.11
CA GLY A 737 1.39 -24.93 -7.02
C GLY A 737 0.34 -25.23 -8.09
N GLY A 738 -0.54 -24.27 -8.39
CA GLY A 738 -1.64 -24.43 -9.33
C GLY A 738 -2.86 -25.20 -8.82
N ARG A 739 -2.92 -25.53 -7.52
CA ARG A 739 -4.04 -26.27 -6.92
C ARG A 739 -5.34 -25.47 -6.89
N ILE A 740 -5.22 -24.17 -6.60
CA ILE A 740 -6.33 -23.21 -6.60
C ILE A 740 -5.89 -21.91 -7.30
N PRO A 741 -6.81 -21.04 -7.72
CA PRO A 741 -6.48 -19.73 -8.25
C PRO A 741 -5.76 -18.83 -7.23
N LEU A 742 -4.80 -18.05 -7.73
CA LEU A 742 -4.06 -17.03 -6.99
C LEU A 742 -4.46 -15.65 -7.50
N TYR A 743 -4.98 -14.80 -6.62
CA TYR A 743 -5.39 -13.42 -6.93
C TYR A 743 -4.63 -12.41 -6.04
N PRO A 744 -3.42 -12.01 -6.42
CA PRO A 744 -2.64 -11.03 -5.66
C PRO A 744 -3.42 -9.74 -5.42
N GLY A 745 -3.36 -9.24 -4.19
CA GLY A 745 -3.95 -7.98 -3.79
C GLY A 745 -3.06 -6.80 -4.13
N VAL A 746 -3.56 -5.88 -4.93
CA VAL A 746 -2.86 -4.64 -5.31
C VAL A 746 -3.30 -3.50 -4.43
N GLY A 747 -2.37 -2.88 -3.71
CA GLY A 747 -2.63 -1.86 -2.69
C GLY A 747 -2.83 -0.45 -3.26
N ALA A 748 -3.88 -0.23 -4.02
CA ALA A 748 -4.13 1.07 -4.66
C ALA A 748 -4.35 2.21 -3.65
N SER A 749 -5.00 1.95 -2.51
CA SER A 749 -5.23 2.95 -1.44
C SER A 749 -4.25 2.81 -0.26
N ALA A 750 -3.67 1.63 -0.06
CA ALA A 750 -2.69 1.35 0.97
C ALA A 750 -1.57 0.46 0.40
N PRO A 751 -0.38 0.97 0.14
CA PRO A 751 0.23 2.22 0.58
C PRO A 751 -0.11 3.48 -0.23
N GLY A 752 -1.11 3.49 -1.13
CA GLY A 752 -1.43 4.65 -1.94
C GLY A 752 -0.66 4.70 -3.25
N LEU A 753 -0.76 3.62 -4.04
CA LEU A 753 -0.04 3.52 -5.30
C LEU A 753 -0.62 4.47 -6.36
N PRO A 754 0.20 5.16 -7.17
CA PRO A 754 -0.27 5.87 -8.35
C PRO A 754 -0.82 4.87 -9.39
N LEU A 755 -1.78 5.31 -10.20
CA LEU A 755 -2.45 4.48 -11.21
C LEU A 755 -1.46 3.72 -12.12
N GLY A 756 -0.39 4.38 -12.56
CA GLY A 756 0.64 3.76 -13.39
C GLY A 756 1.28 2.53 -12.72
N GLN A 757 1.53 2.61 -11.43
CA GLN A 757 2.11 1.51 -10.66
C GLN A 757 1.08 0.40 -10.38
N VAL A 758 -0.19 0.75 -10.15
CA VAL A 758 -1.28 -0.24 -10.06
C VAL A 758 -1.35 -1.07 -11.34
N ILE A 759 -1.29 -0.41 -12.51
CA ILE A 759 -1.25 -1.11 -13.80
C ILE A 759 -0.03 -2.02 -13.90
N GLU A 760 1.16 -1.55 -13.50
CA GLU A 760 2.37 -2.37 -13.50
C GLU A 760 2.28 -3.60 -12.60
N GLN A 761 1.78 -3.45 -11.38
CA GLN A 761 1.61 -4.59 -10.47
C GLN A 761 0.60 -5.62 -11.02
N ILE A 762 -0.47 -5.17 -11.68
CA ILE A 762 -1.38 -6.09 -12.40
C ILE A 762 -0.62 -6.84 -13.51
N GLN A 763 0.22 -6.16 -14.29
CA GLN A 763 1.01 -6.81 -15.35
C GLN A 763 2.08 -7.75 -14.77
N ILE A 764 2.69 -7.40 -13.63
CA ILE A 764 3.61 -8.28 -12.90
C ILE A 764 2.88 -9.55 -12.43
N ALA A 765 1.71 -9.41 -11.80
CA ALA A 765 0.91 -10.55 -11.37
C ALA A 765 0.61 -11.51 -12.55
N ARG A 766 0.22 -10.95 -13.70
CA ARG A 766 -0.01 -11.71 -14.94
C ARG A 766 1.26 -12.41 -15.45
N ALA A 767 2.39 -11.71 -15.46
CA ALA A 767 3.66 -12.24 -15.91
C ALA A 767 4.17 -13.38 -15.01
N GLU A 768 3.86 -13.32 -13.72
CA GLU A 768 4.21 -14.36 -12.75
C GLU A 768 3.17 -15.51 -12.69
N GLY A 769 2.14 -15.48 -13.55
CA GLY A 769 1.18 -16.56 -13.70
C GLY A 769 -0.02 -16.53 -12.76
N ALA A 770 -0.31 -15.40 -12.13
CA ALA A 770 -1.53 -15.23 -11.36
C ALA A 770 -2.79 -15.36 -12.22
N ASP A 771 -3.88 -15.80 -11.63
CA ASP A 771 -5.15 -16.10 -12.28
C ASP A 771 -6.09 -14.90 -12.37
N GLY A 772 -5.71 -13.82 -11.72
CA GLY A 772 -6.44 -12.56 -11.61
C GLY A 772 -5.80 -11.65 -10.61
N PHE A 773 -6.55 -10.67 -10.18
CA PHE A 773 -6.11 -9.71 -9.17
C PHE A 773 -7.31 -9.15 -8.41
N ILE A 774 -7.02 -8.57 -7.24
CA ILE A 774 -8.00 -7.83 -6.46
C ILE A 774 -7.42 -6.49 -6.01
N ILE A 775 -8.19 -5.42 -6.15
CA ILE A 775 -7.76 -4.05 -5.81
C ILE A 775 -8.17 -3.70 -4.38
N PHE A 776 -7.25 -3.25 -3.55
CA PHE A 776 -7.50 -2.65 -2.25
C PHE A 776 -7.24 -1.14 -2.30
N GLU A 777 -8.27 -0.32 -2.08
CA GLU A 777 -9.65 -0.68 -1.89
C GLU A 777 -10.57 0.05 -2.88
N TYR A 778 -11.71 -0.54 -3.16
CA TYR A 778 -12.74 0.04 -4.03
C TYR A 778 -13.55 1.08 -3.28
N GLN A 779 -12.95 2.26 -3.06
CA GLN A 779 -13.54 3.45 -2.41
C GLN A 779 -12.89 4.72 -2.99
N GLY A 780 -13.48 5.89 -2.69
CA GLY A 780 -12.91 7.21 -2.96
C GLY A 780 -12.35 7.38 -4.37
N GLY A 781 -11.11 7.84 -4.47
CA GLY A 781 -10.42 8.09 -5.74
C GLY A 781 -10.17 6.84 -6.57
N VAL A 782 -9.96 5.68 -5.94
CA VAL A 782 -9.82 4.41 -6.66
C VAL A 782 -11.11 4.09 -7.42
N ALA A 783 -12.26 4.21 -6.77
CA ALA A 783 -13.55 3.98 -7.41
C ALA A 783 -13.90 5.03 -8.47
N ALA A 784 -13.48 6.28 -8.26
CA ALA A 784 -13.80 7.40 -9.16
C ALA A 784 -12.91 7.45 -10.41
N ASP A 785 -11.59 7.18 -10.26
CA ASP A 785 -10.59 7.45 -11.29
C ASP A 785 -9.86 6.20 -11.77
N PHE A 786 -9.43 5.31 -10.84
CA PHE A 786 -8.61 4.15 -11.20
C PHE A 786 -9.45 3.10 -11.92
N ILE A 787 -10.61 2.74 -11.37
CA ILE A 787 -11.50 1.76 -12.00
C ILE A 787 -11.89 2.16 -13.43
N PRO A 788 -12.33 3.40 -13.72
CA PRO A 788 -12.58 3.84 -15.10
C PRO A 788 -11.35 3.81 -16.00
N SER A 789 -10.18 4.16 -15.47
CA SER A 789 -8.93 4.15 -16.23
C SER A 789 -8.47 2.73 -16.57
N LEU A 790 -8.60 1.78 -15.65
CA LEU A 790 -8.34 0.36 -15.90
C LEU A 790 -9.29 -0.20 -16.96
N GLY A 791 -10.55 0.25 -16.96
CA GLY A 791 -11.56 -0.08 -17.96
C GLY A 791 -11.20 0.28 -19.39
N LYS A 792 -10.34 1.29 -19.59
CA LYS A 792 -9.87 1.71 -20.91
C LYS A 792 -8.84 0.75 -21.54
N GLY A 793 -8.19 -0.08 -20.74
CA GLY A 793 -7.11 -0.96 -21.20
C GLY A 793 -7.08 -2.31 -20.49
N VAL A 794 -6.53 -2.33 -19.28
CA VAL A 794 -6.22 -3.54 -18.50
C VAL A 794 -7.42 -4.47 -18.35
N THR A 795 -8.60 -3.90 -18.11
CA THR A 795 -9.86 -4.64 -17.93
C THR A 795 -10.85 -4.46 -19.08
N LEU A 796 -10.43 -3.83 -20.19
CA LEU A 796 -11.29 -3.58 -21.34
C LEU A 796 -11.95 -4.86 -21.85
N GLY A 797 -13.20 -4.72 -22.32
CA GLY A 797 -13.96 -5.79 -22.95
C GLY A 797 -14.63 -6.76 -22.00
N GLY A 798 -14.54 -6.50 -20.69
CA GLY A 798 -15.23 -7.26 -19.64
C GLY A 798 -15.10 -8.79 -19.79
N THR A 799 -15.12 -9.50 -18.69
CA THR A 799 -15.20 -10.98 -18.70
C THR A 799 -16.11 -11.39 -17.56
N SER A 800 -16.82 -12.50 -17.70
CA SER A 800 -17.45 -13.11 -16.53
C SER A 800 -16.39 -13.58 -15.55
N ALA A 801 -16.71 -13.59 -14.25
CA ALA A 801 -15.86 -14.25 -13.28
C ALA A 801 -15.61 -15.69 -13.72
N PRO A 802 -14.43 -16.26 -13.46
CA PRO A 802 -14.16 -17.65 -13.80
C PRO A 802 -15.20 -18.56 -13.16
N HIS A 803 -16.00 -19.21 -13.98
CA HIS A 803 -16.96 -20.21 -13.48
C HIS A 803 -16.23 -21.38 -12.85
N ASN A 804 -16.88 -22.08 -11.96
CA ASN A 804 -16.38 -23.34 -11.47
C ASN A 804 -16.15 -24.27 -12.65
N ALA A 805 -14.94 -24.80 -12.76
CA ALA A 805 -14.56 -25.70 -13.81
C ALA A 805 -14.89 -27.14 -13.43
N PRO A 806 -15.18 -28.02 -14.40
CA PRO A 806 -15.14 -29.47 -14.16
C PRO A 806 -13.78 -29.90 -13.64
N ALA A 807 -13.75 -30.97 -12.87
CA ALA A 807 -12.50 -31.47 -12.35
C ALA A 807 -11.61 -32.04 -13.48
N LEU A 808 -10.35 -31.67 -13.43
CA LEU A 808 -9.30 -32.16 -14.34
C LEU A 808 -8.21 -32.81 -13.52
N GLU A 809 -7.97 -34.08 -13.78
CA GLU A 809 -6.84 -34.81 -13.24
C GLU A 809 -5.66 -34.69 -14.20
N TRP A 810 -4.53 -34.21 -13.70
CA TRP A 810 -3.32 -33.98 -14.47
C TRP A 810 -2.27 -35.02 -14.12
N GLN A 811 -1.69 -35.65 -15.12
CA GLN A 811 -0.52 -36.49 -14.98
C GLN A 811 0.59 -35.95 -15.87
N VAL A 812 1.73 -35.69 -15.26
CA VAL A 812 2.92 -35.18 -15.96
C VAL A 812 4.05 -36.16 -15.74
N ARG A 813 4.67 -36.62 -16.79
CA ARG A 813 5.76 -37.61 -16.76
C ARG A 813 6.93 -37.17 -17.61
N GLN A 814 8.11 -37.59 -17.22
CA GLN A 814 9.30 -37.53 -18.07
C GLN A 814 10.02 -38.88 -18.00
N ASP A 815 10.40 -39.41 -19.19
CA ASP A 815 10.99 -40.70 -19.31
C ASP A 815 10.14 -41.83 -18.65
N GLY A 816 8.83 -41.73 -18.77
CA GLY A 816 7.82 -42.66 -18.22
C GLY A 816 7.59 -42.54 -16.71
N LYS A 817 8.30 -41.69 -15.99
CA LYS A 817 8.18 -41.53 -14.52
C LYS A 817 7.38 -40.28 -14.19
N PRO A 818 6.57 -40.28 -13.13
CA PRO A 818 5.93 -39.04 -12.64
C PRO A 818 6.95 -37.94 -12.42
N LEU A 819 6.63 -36.75 -12.87
CA LEU A 819 7.51 -35.58 -12.69
C LEU A 819 7.29 -34.99 -11.30
N HIS A 820 8.33 -35.04 -10.49
CA HIS A 820 8.41 -34.38 -9.19
C HIS A 820 9.52 -33.32 -9.27
N GLY A 821 9.16 -32.05 -9.40
CA GLY A 821 10.13 -30.96 -9.55
C GLY A 821 10.29 -30.45 -10.98
N ALA A 822 11.53 -30.13 -11.39
CA ALA A 822 11.81 -29.57 -12.71
C ALA A 822 12.01 -30.68 -13.77
N ALA A 823 11.48 -30.46 -14.97
CA ALA A 823 11.76 -31.27 -16.14
C ALA A 823 13.12 -30.91 -16.74
N ALA A 824 13.86 -31.89 -17.26
CA ALA A 824 15.10 -31.63 -17.99
C ALA A 824 14.82 -30.91 -19.30
N SER A 825 15.56 -29.84 -19.59
CA SER A 825 15.43 -29.04 -20.80
C SER A 825 15.65 -29.87 -22.07
N GLY A 826 14.82 -29.62 -23.10
CA GLY A 826 14.91 -30.28 -24.39
C GLY A 826 14.44 -31.75 -24.42
N ARG A 827 14.16 -32.39 -23.28
CA ARG A 827 13.59 -33.75 -23.22
C ARG A 827 12.07 -33.72 -23.34
N PRO A 828 11.48 -34.80 -23.90
CA PRO A 828 10.03 -34.89 -23.99
C PRO A 828 9.38 -34.95 -22.60
N VAL A 829 8.32 -34.16 -22.41
CA VAL A 829 7.44 -34.24 -21.24
C VAL A 829 6.09 -34.76 -21.71
N GLU A 830 5.64 -35.87 -21.14
CA GLU A 830 4.35 -36.45 -21.39
C GLU A 830 3.31 -35.81 -20.47
N VAL A 831 2.23 -35.33 -21.05
CA VAL A 831 1.12 -34.74 -20.29
C VAL A 831 -0.16 -35.51 -20.62
N GLU A 832 -0.87 -35.92 -19.58
CA GLU A 832 -2.19 -36.50 -19.68
C GLU A 832 -3.17 -35.66 -18.83
N ALA A 833 -4.34 -35.36 -19.38
CA ALA A 833 -5.40 -34.64 -18.69
C ALA A 833 -6.73 -35.39 -18.85
N VAL A 834 -7.34 -35.75 -17.72
CA VAL A 834 -8.63 -36.45 -17.68
C VAL A 834 -9.69 -35.51 -17.15
N LEU A 835 -10.70 -35.23 -17.97
CA LEU A 835 -11.84 -34.38 -17.64
C LEU A 835 -12.97 -35.26 -17.05
N THR A 836 -13.46 -34.87 -15.86
CA THR A 836 -14.62 -35.51 -15.23
C THR A 836 -15.72 -34.48 -14.98
N LEU A 837 -16.99 -34.93 -14.89
CA LEU A 837 -18.12 -34.05 -14.57
C LEU A 837 -18.19 -33.70 -13.07
N GLN A 838 -17.18 -34.06 -12.28
CA GLN A 838 -17.08 -33.63 -10.90
C GLN A 838 -16.76 -32.13 -10.84
N GLY A 839 -17.40 -31.41 -9.92
CA GLY A 839 -17.22 -29.98 -9.74
C GLY A 839 -18.33 -29.39 -8.88
N ARG A 840 -18.12 -28.11 -8.53
CA ARG A 840 -19.04 -27.37 -7.65
C ARG A 840 -19.94 -26.46 -8.48
N PHE A 841 -21.03 -26.98 -8.99
CA PHE A 841 -21.97 -26.23 -9.85
C PHE A 841 -23.30 -25.99 -9.14
N ARG A 842 -23.99 -24.90 -9.52
CA ARG A 842 -25.38 -24.62 -9.04
C ARG A 842 -26.36 -25.67 -9.54
N GLN A 843 -26.11 -26.22 -10.72
CA GLN A 843 -26.86 -27.30 -11.34
C GLN A 843 -25.90 -28.43 -11.75
N PRO A 844 -26.29 -29.71 -11.64
CA PRO A 844 -25.40 -30.80 -12.05
C PRO A 844 -24.96 -30.66 -13.51
N PRO A 845 -23.69 -30.85 -13.83
CA PRO A 845 -23.23 -30.81 -15.21
C PRO A 845 -23.67 -32.09 -15.96
N ARG A 846 -23.99 -31.93 -17.23
CA ARG A 846 -24.40 -33.03 -18.12
C ARG A 846 -23.25 -33.49 -19.01
N GLU A 847 -22.55 -32.54 -19.58
CA GLU A 847 -21.42 -32.79 -20.46
C GLU A 847 -20.40 -31.66 -20.35
N ALA A 848 -19.17 -31.97 -20.66
CA ALA A 848 -18.11 -30.98 -20.73
C ALA A 848 -17.06 -31.39 -21.76
N TRP A 849 -16.40 -30.39 -22.34
CA TRP A 849 -15.24 -30.60 -23.21
C TRP A 849 -14.18 -29.54 -22.91
N ALA A 850 -12.92 -29.86 -23.16
CA ALA A 850 -11.82 -28.92 -23.02
C ALA A 850 -10.69 -29.19 -24.03
N ARG A 851 -10.08 -28.11 -24.51
CA ARG A 851 -8.81 -28.14 -25.20
C ARG A 851 -7.69 -27.93 -24.20
N ILE A 852 -6.70 -28.80 -24.23
CA ILE A 852 -5.54 -28.78 -23.35
C ILE A 852 -4.35 -28.19 -24.07
N ALA A 853 -3.63 -27.30 -23.42
CA ALA A 853 -2.44 -26.65 -23.96
C ALA A 853 -1.42 -26.35 -22.86
N VAL A 854 -0.18 -26.13 -23.27
CA VAL A 854 0.88 -25.51 -22.48
C VAL A 854 0.91 -24.04 -22.83
N GLU A 855 0.95 -23.20 -21.82
CA GLU A 855 1.06 -21.76 -21.97
C GLU A 855 2.27 -21.23 -21.19
N THR A 856 2.83 -20.09 -21.60
CA THR A 856 3.74 -19.31 -20.75
C THR A 856 2.96 -18.79 -19.54
N LEU A 857 3.64 -18.33 -18.50
CA LEU A 857 3.01 -17.68 -17.34
C LEU A 857 2.13 -16.48 -17.77
N ALA A 858 2.56 -15.75 -18.79
CA ALA A 858 1.80 -14.63 -19.36
C ALA A 858 0.55 -15.06 -20.16
N GLY A 859 0.26 -16.38 -20.28
CA GLY A 859 -0.91 -16.91 -20.96
C GLY A 859 -0.78 -16.99 -22.48
N ARG A 860 0.44 -16.94 -23.03
CA ARG A 860 0.67 -17.16 -24.46
C ARG A 860 0.73 -18.66 -24.74
N PRO A 861 -0.06 -19.19 -25.69
CA PRO A 861 0.01 -20.59 -26.06
C PRO A 861 1.41 -20.95 -26.58
N VAL A 862 1.96 -22.06 -26.09
CA VAL A 862 3.25 -22.60 -26.55
C VAL A 862 3.01 -23.84 -27.40
N GLN A 863 2.21 -24.78 -26.87
CA GLN A 863 1.93 -26.03 -27.57
C GLN A 863 0.56 -26.59 -27.16
N GLY A 864 -0.25 -27.00 -28.14
CA GLY A 864 -1.47 -27.77 -27.91
C GLY A 864 -1.15 -29.23 -27.56
N ILE A 865 -1.94 -29.81 -26.65
CA ILE A 865 -1.82 -31.21 -26.24
C ILE A 865 -2.92 -32.05 -26.91
N GLY A 866 -4.17 -31.59 -26.82
CA GLY A 866 -5.30 -32.31 -27.37
C GLY A 866 -6.63 -31.76 -26.86
N CYS A 867 -7.71 -32.46 -27.17
CA CYS A 867 -9.05 -32.23 -26.63
C CYS A 867 -9.46 -33.40 -25.76
N THR A 868 -10.17 -33.14 -24.66
CA THR A 868 -10.81 -34.15 -23.81
C THR A 868 -12.29 -33.83 -23.69
N ARG A 869 -13.13 -34.84 -23.53
CA ARG A 869 -14.57 -34.74 -23.32
C ARG A 869 -14.94 -35.58 -22.09
N SER A 870 -16.06 -35.27 -21.49
CA SER A 870 -16.54 -36.04 -20.32
C SER A 870 -17.00 -37.46 -20.65
N ASP A 871 -17.39 -37.72 -21.89
CA ASP A 871 -17.77 -39.02 -22.44
C ASP A 871 -16.58 -39.81 -23.04
N GLU A 872 -15.50 -39.11 -23.40
CA GLU A 872 -14.22 -39.68 -23.85
C GLU A 872 -13.06 -39.04 -23.03
N PRO A 873 -12.91 -39.44 -21.78
CA PRO A 873 -11.95 -38.79 -20.92
C PRO A 873 -10.50 -39.14 -21.29
N GLY A 874 -9.67 -38.12 -21.46
CA GLY A 874 -8.21 -38.21 -21.57
C GLY A 874 -7.65 -37.59 -22.86
N ALA A 875 -7.05 -36.42 -22.71
CA ALA A 875 -6.15 -35.86 -23.72
C ALA A 875 -4.72 -36.25 -23.34
N LYS A 876 -3.98 -36.83 -24.29
CA LYS A 876 -2.57 -37.20 -24.11
C LYS A 876 -1.72 -36.51 -25.15
N GLY A 877 -0.57 -36.01 -24.75
CA GLY A 877 0.39 -35.45 -25.69
C GLY A 877 1.80 -35.31 -25.10
N VAL A 878 2.74 -35.08 -25.98
CA VAL A 878 4.15 -34.92 -25.64
C VAL A 878 4.56 -33.52 -26.02
N VAL A 879 5.16 -32.82 -25.08
CA VAL A 879 5.68 -31.46 -25.28
C VAL A 879 7.20 -31.43 -25.12
N ARG A 880 7.85 -30.57 -25.92
CA ARG A 880 9.28 -30.24 -25.77
C ARG A 880 9.39 -28.74 -25.56
N LEU A 881 9.86 -28.36 -24.40
CA LEU A 881 9.87 -26.99 -23.95
C LEU A 881 11.31 -26.54 -23.69
N PRO A 882 11.68 -25.31 -24.10
CA PRO A 882 12.92 -24.69 -23.67
C PRO A 882 12.90 -24.45 -22.15
N GLU A 883 14.03 -24.09 -21.61
CA GLU A 883 14.14 -23.71 -20.21
C GLU A 883 13.18 -22.59 -19.86
N GLY A 884 12.49 -22.74 -18.71
CA GLY A 884 11.49 -21.77 -18.26
C GLY A 884 10.41 -22.38 -17.37
N VAL A 885 9.44 -21.53 -17.02
CA VAL A 885 8.25 -21.95 -16.27
C VAL A 885 7.02 -21.80 -17.15
N TYR A 886 6.25 -22.86 -17.23
CA TYR A 886 5.05 -22.96 -18.06
C TYR A 886 3.88 -23.40 -17.20
N ARG A 887 2.67 -23.30 -17.76
CA ARG A 887 1.45 -23.76 -17.11
C ARG A 887 0.62 -24.63 -18.03
N LEU A 888 0.06 -25.70 -17.50
CA LEU A 888 -0.97 -26.49 -18.18
C LEU A 888 -2.32 -25.77 -18.07
N VAL A 889 -3.05 -25.67 -19.16
CA VAL A 889 -4.33 -24.95 -19.20
C VAL A 889 -5.34 -25.77 -19.99
N ALA A 890 -6.56 -25.88 -19.47
CA ALA A 890 -7.72 -26.41 -20.17
C ALA A 890 -8.74 -25.31 -20.40
N ARG A 891 -9.18 -25.13 -21.64
CA ARG A 891 -10.22 -24.18 -22.02
C ARG A 891 -11.37 -24.93 -22.69
N GLY A 892 -12.58 -24.77 -22.18
CA GLY A 892 -13.69 -25.51 -22.66
C GLY A 892 -15.04 -24.96 -22.27
N GLU A 893 -16.06 -25.80 -22.43
CA GLU A 893 -17.45 -25.50 -22.09
C GLU A 893 -18.05 -26.66 -21.30
N VAL A 894 -18.88 -26.34 -20.33
CA VAL A 894 -19.70 -27.27 -19.59
C VAL A 894 -21.18 -26.96 -19.83
N THR A 895 -21.98 -27.95 -20.10
CA THR A 895 -23.44 -27.87 -20.24
C THR A 895 -24.06 -28.34 -18.89
N LEU A 896 -24.87 -27.51 -18.29
CA LEU A 896 -25.55 -27.80 -17.02
C LEU A 896 -26.86 -28.53 -17.22
N GLY A 897 -27.46 -29.01 -16.14
CA GLY A 897 -28.72 -29.76 -16.14
C GLY A 897 -29.91 -29.03 -16.76
N ASP A 898 -29.94 -27.70 -16.69
CA ASP A 898 -30.96 -26.84 -17.27
C ASP A 898 -30.70 -26.49 -18.76
N GLY A 899 -29.60 -27.00 -19.33
CA GLY A 899 -29.16 -26.68 -20.72
C GLY A 899 -28.29 -25.45 -20.83
N THR A 900 -28.00 -24.73 -19.73
CA THR A 900 -27.08 -23.58 -19.73
C THR A 900 -25.68 -24.02 -20.09
N ARG A 901 -25.04 -23.30 -21.02
CA ARG A 901 -23.64 -23.50 -21.40
C ARG A 901 -22.76 -22.47 -20.74
N GLN A 902 -21.68 -22.93 -20.11
CA GLN A 902 -20.72 -22.07 -19.40
C GLN A 902 -19.32 -22.36 -19.90
N ALA A 903 -18.64 -21.35 -20.44
CA ALA A 903 -17.23 -21.45 -20.75
C ALA A 903 -16.39 -21.47 -19.47
N PHE A 904 -15.37 -22.29 -19.42
CA PHE A 904 -14.44 -22.35 -18.30
C PHE A 904 -12.99 -22.31 -18.74
N VAL A 905 -12.13 -21.91 -17.82
CA VAL A 905 -10.68 -22.03 -17.92
C VAL A 905 -10.20 -22.71 -16.64
N ALA A 906 -9.74 -23.95 -16.77
CA ALA A 906 -9.09 -24.65 -15.67
C ALA A 906 -7.57 -24.56 -15.85
N ARG A 907 -6.89 -24.11 -14.83
CA ARG A 907 -5.43 -23.97 -14.82
C ARG A 907 -4.86 -25.07 -13.95
N GLY A 908 -4.01 -25.87 -14.56
CA GLY A 908 -3.34 -27.01 -13.95
C GLY A 908 -1.97 -26.64 -13.35
N PRO A 909 -1.16 -27.66 -13.07
CA PRO A 909 0.15 -27.48 -12.44
C PRO A 909 1.11 -26.66 -13.31
N PHE A 910 2.09 -26.05 -12.63
CA PHE A 910 3.22 -25.42 -13.29
C PHE A 910 4.24 -26.48 -13.73
N LEU A 911 4.78 -26.30 -14.93
CA LEU A 911 5.88 -27.08 -15.47
C LEU A 911 7.14 -26.24 -15.41
N ARG A 912 8.10 -26.63 -14.58
CA ARG A 912 9.44 -26.05 -14.57
C ARG A 912 10.32 -26.88 -15.48
N VAL A 913 11.07 -26.22 -16.36
CA VAL A 913 12.03 -26.84 -17.27
C VAL A 913 13.37 -26.15 -17.11
N GLY A 914 14.43 -26.91 -16.78
CA GLY A 914 15.77 -26.37 -16.53
C GLY A 914 16.69 -27.36 -15.83
N GLU A 915 17.94 -27.02 -15.61
CA GLU A 915 18.89 -27.81 -14.84
C GLU A 915 18.58 -27.68 -13.33
N GLY A 916 18.28 -28.80 -12.70
CA GLY A 916 18.36 -29.07 -11.26
C GLY A 916 17.53 -28.22 -10.33
N ALA A 917 16.49 -28.82 -9.74
CA ALA A 917 15.98 -28.40 -8.45
C ALA A 917 16.83 -29.02 -7.33
#